data_bb17e87f453405a7371a3db90e1f8399
#
_entry.id   bb17e87f453405a7371a3db90e1f8399
#
_cell.length_a   1.000
_cell.length_b   1.000
_cell.length_c   1.000
_cell.angle_alpha   90.00
_cell.angle_beta   90.00
_cell.angle_gamma   90.00
#
_symmetry.space_group_name_H-M   'P 1'
#
loop_
_entity.id
_entity.type
_entity.pdbx_description
1 polymer ?
#
loop_
_entity_poly.entity_id
_entity_poly.type
_entity_poly.pdbx_seq_one_letter_code
_entity_poly.pdbx_strand_id
1 'polypeptide(L)'
;MLFLMGVLALLLTTPNANADDKEKYKLFAEETRKEVWALKLPEFTNTAIPDKYKDESAVILAAHSRLEITKKTRFNVGAFLGGFHYIDREVNCRDLYRMLVQINDKAALKEFSEFDYKAEIRKKDWRYDENYQQVLGVRIIKPDGTVNEISTDEYMTATEGKKDQEQLQKLAVPGLEIGDKVDIFFFNYTSLENHNLDPFVFRFRQSHPMLSYTVHCEIDDKLTTQYRTLNGAPDFKQSKDENGNILLDVAVKDIEQTEPDLWYNPMQQTPMTLMYITNSKMKKYTYIPKSTTEKGLQSNPDAAAIQEDDWEFIKQAQKYSGYGGLSSPKKGIRLLRNVKQIKKKDWTDEKKADFIYNYYRFALLSDIKSDCNNELFIIYFQGLLDWVDVPNLFGMVTNEDKEPLDKLTNYRNTTWLLALPESQKYYLPPTAYLIPHEIPARYQGRQAILEPDKKKAKKLKTKAEREHFNLPAGTADDNQNITTIQADIDNTLLTVSRNEYRTGTQKEYMQSALVKLEDVDAAYRLLLSIDKEFAEEVGKKYADDLREAFRKGREQEKEDYKWEIDFYHGENAKELLGYQMQCLGNRPDSAAFIYNVRYTMDGYIRKAGPNYVLSAGRLIGEQTQIEGKERKRSADI
;
A
#
# COMPACT_ATOMS: atom_id res chain seq x y z
N MET A 1 -50.60 -43.93 -33.57
CA MET A 1 -49.83 -43.18 -34.58
C MET A 1 -48.71 -42.47 -33.83
N LEU A 2 -47.57 -43.13 -33.77
CA LEU A 2 -46.39 -42.69 -33.05
C LEU A 2 -45.61 -41.68 -33.87
N PHE A 3 -45.22 -40.55 -33.25
CA PHE A 3 -44.18 -39.67 -33.79
C PHE A 3 -42.95 -39.77 -32.89
N LEU A 4 -41.91 -40.43 -33.41
CA LEU A 4 -40.54 -40.41 -32.90
C LEU A 4 -39.95 -39.03 -33.24
N MET A 5 -39.61 -38.22 -32.23
CA MET A 5 -38.70 -37.11 -32.40
C MET A 5 -37.34 -37.52 -31.85
N GLY A 6 -36.37 -37.69 -32.76
CA GLY A 6 -34.97 -37.90 -32.44
C GLY A 6 -34.36 -36.61 -31.88
N VAL A 7 -33.82 -36.69 -30.68
CA VAL A 7 -33.00 -35.64 -30.07
C VAL A 7 -31.58 -35.78 -30.63
N LEU A 8 -31.27 -34.91 -31.57
CA LEU A 8 -29.89 -34.70 -32.04
C LEU A 8 -29.15 -33.89 -30.98
N ALA A 9 -28.36 -34.56 -30.17
CA ALA A 9 -27.46 -33.89 -29.24
C ALA A 9 -26.32 -33.21 -30.04
N LEU A 10 -26.48 -31.94 -30.34
CA LEU A 10 -25.37 -31.08 -30.73
C LEU A 10 -24.49 -30.89 -29.49
N LEU A 11 -23.35 -31.57 -29.47
CA LEU A 11 -22.22 -31.24 -28.63
C LEU A 11 -21.69 -29.87 -29.09
N LEU A 12 -22.26 -28.82 -28.55
CA LEU A 12 -21.63 -27.48 -28.58
C LEU A 12 -20.43 -27.58 -27.64
N THR A 13 -19.26 -27.79 -28.21
CA THR A 13 -17.99 -27.49 -27.57
C THR A 13 -18.03 -25.99 -27.23
N THR A 14 -18.20 -25.65 -25.96
CA THR A 14 -18.00 -24.30 -25.47
C THR A 14 -16.56 -23.92 -25.81
N PRO A 15 -16.31 -22.88 -26.62
CA PRO A 15 -14.96 -22.38 -26.81
C PRO A 15 -14.41 -21.99 -25.44
N ASN A 16 -13.15 -22.32 -25.18
CA ASN A 16 -12.46 -21.97 -23.95
C ASN A 16 -12.56 -20.44 -23.77
N ALA A 17 -13.35 -19.99 -22.82
CA ALA A 17 -13.53 -18.57 -22.53
C ALA A 17 -12.17 -17.84 -22.35
N ASN A 18 -11.17 -18.54 -21.82
CA ASN A 18 -9.81 -18.03 -21.67
C ASN A 18 -9.03 -17.79 -22.99
N ALA A 19 -9.37 -18.49 -24.08
CA ALA A 19 -8.70 -18.29 -25.38
C ALA A 19 -9.23 -17.02 -26.07
N ASP A 20 -10.55 -16.81 -26.02
CA ASP A 20 -11.21 -15.62 -26.59
C ASP A 20 -10.78 -14.32 -25.88
N ASP A 21 -10.59 -14.36 -24.55
CA ASP A 21 -10.15 -13.21 -23.77
C ASP A 21 -8.68 -12.82 -24.06
N LYS A 22 -7.80 -13.81 -24.25
CA LYS A 22 -6.41 -13.55 -24.63
C LYS A 22 -6.29 -12.93 -26.04
N GLU A 23 -7.10 -13.36 -26.98
CA GLU A 23 -7.11 -12.82 -28.32
C GLU A 23 -7.64 -11.38 -28.33
N LYS A 24 -8.70 -11.11 -27.59
CA LYS A 24 -9.22 -9.75 -27.40
C LYS A 24 -8.20 -8.80 -26.77
N TYR A 25 -7.49 -9.24 -25.72
CA TYR A 25 -6.42 -8.46 -25.12
C TYR A 25 -5.29 -8.19 -26.13
N LYS A 26 -4.89 -9.19 -26.92
CA LYS A 26 -3.84 -9.01 -27.93
C LYS A 26 -4.21 -7.95 -28.96
N LEU A 27 -5.43 -8.00 -29.49
CA LEU A 27 -5.93 -7.00 -30.44
C LEU A 27 -5.97 -5.60 -29.81
N PHE A 28 -6.48 -5.49 -28.59
CA PHE A 28 -6.48 -4.23 -27.84
C PHE A 28 -5.08 -3.68 -27.65
N ALA A 29 -4.11 -4.52 -27.27
CA ALA A 29 -2.74 -4.12 -27.05
C ALA A 29 -2.04 -3.68 -28.34
N GLU A 30 -2.29 -4.35 -29.47
CA GLU A 30 -1.78 -3.97 -30.78
C GLU A 30 -2.36 -2.62 -31.25
N GLU A 31 -3.66 -2.39 -31.08
CA GLU A 31 -4.32 -1.13 -31.43
C GLU A 31 -3.78 0.01 -30.56
N THR A 32 -3.64 -0.22 -29.25
CA THR A 32 -3.10 0.75 -28.31
C THR A 32 -1.65 1.13 -28.67
N ARG A 33 -0.80 0.16 -28.99
CA ARG A 33 0.59 0.44 -29.43
C ARG A 33 0.62 1.31 -30.68
N LYS A 34 -0.20 0.99 -31.70
CA LYS A 34 -0.30 1.80 -32.92
C LYS A 34 -0.75 3.24 -32.61
N GLU A 35 -1.76 3.40 -31.75
CA GLU A 35 -2.26 4.70 -31.32
C GLU A 35 -1.16 5.52 -30.62
N VAL A 36 -0.51 4.94 -29.60
CA VAL A 36 0.50 5.65 -28.80
C VAL A 36 1.74 6.01 -29.64
N TRP A 37 2.19 5.11 -30.53
CA TRP A 37 3.32 5.40 -31.40
C TRP A 37 3.00 6.47 -32.45
N ALA A 38 1.74 6.65 -32.82
CA ALA A 38 1.30 7.69 -33.76
C ALA A 38 1.15 9.08 -33.11
N LEU A 39 1.22 9.19 -31.79
CA LEU A 39 1.13 10.48 -31.10
C LEU A 39 2.29 11.39 -31.50
N LYS A 40 1.94 12.58 -32.01
CA LYS A 40 2.89 13.63 -32.36
C LYS A 40 3.17 14.49 -31.14
N LEU A 41 4.22 14.16 -30.41
CA LEU A 41 4.66 14.87 -29.20
C LEU A 41 5.93 15.66 -29.54
N PRO A 42 5.86 17.00 -29.65
CA PRO A 42 7.00 17.83 -30.05
C PRO A 42 8.23 17.66 -29.14
N GLU A 43 8.01 17.43 -27.85
CA GLU A 43 9.08 17.24 -26.87
C GLU A 43 9.92 15.98 -27.12
N PHE A 44 9.37 14.97 -27.79
CA PHE A 44 10.09 13.73 -28.15
C PHE A 44 11.02 13.90 -29.36
N THR A 45 11.00 15.05 -30.01
CA THR A 45 11.88 15.34 -31.16
C THR A 45 13.21 15.94 -30.77
N ASN A 46 13.31 16.58 -29.60
CA ASN A 46 14.55 17.14 -29.08
C ASN A 46 15.35 16.09 -28.32
N THR A 47 16.52 15.72 -28.84
CA THR A 47 17.38 14.67 -28.29
C THR A 47 18.74 15.18 -27.82
N ALA A 48 18.98 16.49 -27.78
CA ALA A 48 20.24 17.08 -27.33
C ALA A 48 20.30 17.07 -25.78
N ILE A 49 21.35 16.46 -25.23
CA ILE A 49 21.60 16.46 -23.78
C ILE A 49 22.43 17.68 -23.40
N PRO A 50 21.98 18.55 -22.49
CA PRO A 50 22.76 19.65 -21.95
C PRO A 50 24.06 19.16 -21.28
N ASP A 51 25.11 19.96 -21.33
CA ASP A 51 26.43 19.62 -20.76
C ASP A 51 26.37 19.21 -19.30
N LYS A 52 25.49 19.82 -18.51
CA LYS A 52 25.31 19.50 -17.09
C LYS A 52 24.81 18.09 -16.79
N TYR A 53 24.27 17.39 -17.79
CA TYR A 53 23.74 16.03 -17.64
C TYR A 53 24.51 14.96 -18.43
N LYS A 54 25.68 15.32 -18.98
CA LYS A 54 26.47 14.37 -19.79
C LYS A 54 27.05 13.21 -19.01
N ASP A 55 27.29 13.43 -17.71
CA ASP A 55 27.87 12.42 -16.80
C ASP A 55 26.82 11.60 -16.07
N GLU A 56 25.52 11.86 -16.32
CA GLU A 56 24.43 11.11 -15.71
C GLU A 56 24.29 9.71 -16.36
N SER A 57 23.97 8.71 -15.55
CA SER A 57 23.79 7.31 -16.00
C SER A 57 22.71 7.19 -17.08
N ALA A 58 21.58 7.87 -16.89
CA ALA A 58 20.53 8.05 -17.89
C ALA A 58 19.97 9.48 -17.85
N VAL A 59 19.39 9.91 -18.97
CA VAL A 59 18.68 11.19 -19.06
C VAL A 59 17.32 10.96 -19.72
N ILE A 60 16.24 11.35 -19.07
CA ILE A 60 14.91 11.35 -19.66
C ILE A 60 14.80 12.59 -20.57
N LEU A 61 14.89 12.37 -21.88
CA LEU A 61 14.84 13.44 -22.88
C LEU A 61 13.45 14.08 -22.94
N ALA A 62 12.41 13.24 -22.83
CA ALA A 62 11.01 13.67 -22.77
C ALA A 62 10.17 12.67 -21.99
N ALA A 63 9.18 13.17 -21.27
CA ALA A 63 8.12 12.37 -20.68
C ALA A 63 6.76 13.03 -20.98
N HIS A 64 5.72 12.21 -21.09
CA HIS A 64 4.34 12.65 -21.33
C HIS A 64 3.37 11.78 -20.55
N SER A 65 2.48 12.42 -19.80
CA SER A 65 1.31 11.78 -19.20
C SER A 65 0.04 12.28 -19.87
N ARG A 66 -0.86 11.36 -20.22
CA ARG A 66 -2.18 11.69 -20.75
C ARG A 66 -3.23 10.90 -20.00
N LEU A 67 -4.19 11.61 -19.40
CA LEU A 67 -5.29 11.07 -18.64
C LEU A 67 -6.63 11.45 -19.30
N GLU A 68 -7.39 10.45 -19.74
CA GLU A 68 -8.73 10.65 -20.31
C GLU A 68 -9.74 9.92 -19.44
N ILE A 69 -10.71 10.65 -18.89
CA ILE A 69 -11.74 10.08 -18.03
C ILE A 69 -13.12 10.45 -18.54
N THR A 70 -13.86 9.44 -18.93
CA THR A 70 -15.21 9.58 -19.49
C THR A 70 -16.23 8.85 -18.63
N LYS A 71 -17.41 9.46 -18.48
CA LYS A 71 -18.55 8.87 -17.78
C LYS A 71 -19.61 8.44 -18.78
N LYS A 72 -19.93 7.15 -18.79
CA LYS A 72 -21.04 6.60 -19.55
C LYS A 72 -22.18 6.23 -18.60
N THR A 73 -23.40 6.57 -19.00
CA THR A 73 -24.61 6.17 -18.28
C THR A 73 -25.39 5.25 -19.22
N ARG A 74 -25.56 4.00 -18.82
CA ARG A 74 -26.36 3.01 -19.58
C ARG A 74 -27.64 2.75 -18.83
N PHE A 75 -28.75 2.71 -19.54
CA PHE A 75 -30.06 2.33 -19.02
C PHE A 75 -30.29 0.86 -19.38
N ASN A 76 -30.17 -0.04 -18.38
CA ASN A 76 -30.43 -1.45 -18.59
C ASN A 76 -31.88 -1.78 -18.25
N VAL A 77 -32.65 -2.19 -19.27
CA VAL A 77 -33.98 -2.75 -19.12
C VAL A 77 -33.84 -4.25 -18.93
N GLY A 78 -33.93 -4.71 -17.70
CA GLY A 78 -33.91 -6.15 -17.40
C GLY A 78 -35.11 -6.83 -18.00
N ALA A 79 -34.92 -7.58 -19.08
CA ALA A 79 -35.98 -8.34 -19.75
C ALA A 79 -36.12 -9.72 -19.07
N PHE A 80 -36.68 -9.81 -17.86
CA PHE A 80 -37.37 -11.01 -17.40
C PHE A 80 -38.21 -10.74 -16.14
N LEU A 81 -39.52 -10.91 -16.25
CA LEU A 81 -40.52 -11.05 -15.18
C LEU A 81 -40.24 -10.27 -13.87
N GLY A 82 -40.57 -8.98 -13.88
CA GLY A 82 -40.53 -8.19 -12.65
C GLY A 82 -39.69 -6.91 -12.69
N GLY A 83 -39.29 -6.46 -13.85
CA GLY A 83 -38.87 -5.10 -14.20
C GLY A 83 -38.03 -4.32 -13.18
N PHE A 84 -36.88 -4.80 -12.75
CA PHE A 84 -35.93 -3.94 -12.08
C PHE A 84 -35.13 -3.16 -13.13
N HIS A 85 -35.49 -1.88 -13.30
CA HIS A 85 -34.68 -0.96 -14.09
C HIS A 85 -33.53 -0.49 -13.22
N TYR A 86 -32.29 -0.70 -13.68
CA TYR A 86 -31.12 -0.12 -13.02
C TYR A 86 -30.30 0.71 -14.02
N ILE A 87 -29.72 1.77 -13.50
CA ILE A 87 -28.87 2.66 -14.27
C ILE A 87 -27.43 2.30 -13.94
N ASP A 88 -26.73 1.75 -14.92
CA ASP A 88 -25.28 1.56 -14.81
C ASP A 88 -24.56 2.87 -15.09
N ARG A 89 -23.58 3.15 -14.26
CA ARG A 89 -22.75 4.35 -14.33
C ARG A 89 -21.30 3.92 -14.44
N GLU A 90 -20.90 3.74 -15.67
CA GLU A 90 -19.54 3.31 -15.99
C GLU A 90 -18.63 4.54 -16.07
N VAL A 91 -17.48 4.47 -15.42
CA VAL A 91 -16.38 5.43 -15.55
C VAL A 91 -15.24 4.73 -16.26
N ASN A 92 -14.85 5.22 -17.43
CA ASN A 92 -13.73 4.71 -18.20
C ASN A 92 -12.55 5.66 -18.03
N CYS A 93 -11.41 5.09 -17.71
CA CYS A 93 -10.15 5.78 -17.55
C CYS A 93 -9.12 5.22 -18.52
N ARG A 94 -8.46 6.10 -19.26
CA ARG A 94 -7.27 5.83 -20.09
C ARG A 94 -6.14 6.65 -19.52
N ASP A 95 -5.13 6.00 -19.00
CA ASP A 95 -3.96 6.61 -18.36
C ASP A 95 -2.71 6.17 -19.10
N LEU A 96 -2.04 7.11 -19.77
CA LEU A 96 -0.80 6.91 -20.51
C LEU A 96 0.34 7.62 -19.82
N TYR A 97 1.43 6.90 -19.59
CA TYR A 97 2.73 7.47 -19.29
C TYR A 97 3.73 6.99 -20.34
N ARG A 98 4.39 7.91 -21.05
CA ARG A 98 5.41 7.63 -22.07
C ARG A 98 6.67 8.43 -21.79
N MET A 99 7.84 7.82 -21.94
CA MET A 99 9.13 8.49 -21.79
C MET A 99 10.13 8.04 -22.83
N LEU A 100 11.03 8.95 -23.20
CA LEU A 100 12.19 8.72 -24.06
C LEU A 100 13.45 8.92 -23.21
N VAL A 101 14.25 7.87 -23.06
CA VAL A 101 15.41 7.83 -22.16
C VAL A 101 16.68 7.57 -22.96
N GLN A 102 17.72 8.35 -22.75
CA GLN A 102 19.06 8.09 -23.27
C GLN A 102 19.86 7.24 -22.27
N ILE A 103 20.47 6.16 -22.75
CA ILE A 103 21.28 5.23 -21.95
C ILE A 103 22.76 5.61 -22.08
N ASN A 104 23.40 6.04 -20.99
CA ASN A 104 24.76 6.56 -21.03
C ASN A 104 25.80 5.59 -20.46
N ASP A 105 25.42 4.66 -19.57
CA ASP A 105 26.34 3.73 -18.93
C ASP A 105 25.73 2.34 -18.66
N LYS A 106 26.53 1.48 -17.97
CA LYS A 106 26.12 0.10 -17.64
C LYS A 106 25.02 0.05 -16.55
N ALA A 107 24.93 1.02 -15.66
CA ALA A 107 23.91 1.04 -14.61
C ALA A 107 22.54 1.30 -15.25
N ALA A 108 22.43 2.32 -16.11
CA ALA A 108 21.23 2.58 -16.89
C ALA A 108 20.89 1.42 -17.84
N LEU A 109 21.89 0.82 -18.49
CA LEU A 109 21.68 -0.36 -19.33
C LEU A 109 21.01 -1.49 -18.55
N LYS A 110 21.46 -1.77 -17.33
CA LYS A 110 20.86 -2.79 -16.47
C LYS A 110 19.43 -2.42 -16.04
N GLU A 111 19.21 -1.16 -15.65
CA GLU A 111 17.90 -0.66 -15.20
C GLU A 111 16.84 -0.76 -16.29
N PHE A 112 17.17 -0.39 -17.53
CA PHE A 112 16.24 -0.37 -18.66
C PHE A 112 16.23 -1.64 -19.51
N SER A 113 16.91 -2.72 -19.07
CA SER A 113 16.95 -4.01 -19.78
C SER A 113 15.76 -4.91 -19.52
N GLU A 114 14.95 -4.64 -18.48
CA GLU A 114 13.80 -5.44 -18.10
C GLU A 114 12.69 -4.55 -17.51
N PHE A 115 11.43 -4.83 -17.84
CA PHE A 115 10.27 -4.13 -17.29
C PHE A 115 9.21 -5.09 -16.78
N ASP A 116 8.65 -4.79 -15.60
CA ASP A 116 7.52 -5.51 -15.03
C ASP A 116 6.20 -4.83 -15.40
N TYR A 117 5.19 -5.58 -15.79
CA TYR A 117 3.84 -5.07 -16.03
C TYR A 117 2.74 -6.09 -15.77
N LYS A 118 1.49 -5.61 -15.64
CA LYS A 118 0.30 -6.42 -15.37
C LYS A 118 -0.65 -6.35 -16.56
N ALA A 119 -0.75 -7.44 -17.34
CA ALA A 119 -1.52 -7.41 -18.57
C ALA A 119 -3.04 -7.20 -18.35
N GLU A 120 -3.67 -7.99 -17.51
CA GLU A 120 -5.12 -7.90 -17.26
C GLU A 120 -5.48 -8.30 -15.83
N ILE A 121 -6.40 -7.54 -15.23
CA ILE A 121 -7.03 -7.89 -13.94
C ILE A 121 -8.53 -7.65 -14.07
N ARG A 122 -9.33 -8.67 -13.77
CA ARG A 122 -10.78 -8.55 -13.66
C ARG A 122 -11.20 -8.81 -12.23
N LYS A 123 -11.82 -7.82 -11.60
CA LYS A 123 -12.45 -7.97 -10.28
C LYS A 123 -13.94 -7.77 -10.44
N LYS A 124 -14.70 -8.81 -10.09
CA LYS A 124 -16.14 -8.78 -10.10
C LYS A 124 -16.69 -9.04 -8.72
N ASP A 125 -17.39 -8.06 -8.15
CA ASP A 125 -18.18 -8.18 -6.94
C ASP A 125 -19.66 -7.93 -7.31
N TRP A 126 -20.62 -8.42 -6.52
CA TRP A 126 -22.05 -8.15 -6.69
C TRP A 126 -22.40 -6.64 -6.69
N ARG A 127 -21.47 -5.77 -6.25
CA ARG A 127 -21.59 -4.32 -6.15
C ARG A 127 -20.96 -3.55 -7.30
N TYR A 128 -19.94 -4.10 -7.94
CA TYR A 128 -19.19 -3.45 -9.00
C TYR A 128 -18.49 -4.47 -9.91
N ASP A 129 -18.25 -4.06 -11.14
CA ASP A 129 -17.43 -4.77 -12.11
C ASP A 129 -16.23 -3.85 -12.44
N GLU A 130 -15.02 -4.34 -12.27
CA GLU A 130 -13.78 -3.63 -12.57
C GLU A 130 -13.02 -4.43 -13.62
N ASN A 131 -12.75 -3.79 -14.73
CA ASN A 131 -11.89 -4.32 -15.77
C ASN A 131 -10.65 -3.43 -15.90
N TYR A 132 -9.49 -4.00 -15.64
CA TYR A 132 -8.20 -3.32 -15.74
C TYR A 132 -7.34 -4.02 -16.77
N GLN A 133 -6.78 -3.26 -17.73
CA GLN A 133 -5.87 -3.74 -18.74
C GLN A 133 -4.67 -2.81 -18.83
N GLN A 134 -3.46 -3.37 -18.82
CA GLN A 134 -2.23 -2.62 -19.00
C GLN A 134 -1.54 -3.05 -20.31
N VAL A 135 -1.11 -2.08 -21.10
CA VAL A 135 -0.32 -2.29 -22.30
C VAL A 135 1.04 -1.63 -22.13
N LEU A 136 2.09 -2.40 -22.35
CA LEU A 136 3.47 -1.94 -22.41
C LEU A 136 3.92 -1.89 -23.86
N GLY A 137 4.62 -0.82 -24.24
CA GLY A 137 5.32 -0.72 -25.52
C GLY A 137 6.74 -0.22 -25.31
N VAL A 138 7.71 -0.85 -25.96
CA VAL A 138 9.13 -0.49 -25.90
C VAL A 138 9.73 -0.46 -27.30
N ARG A 139 10.48 0.61 -27.61
CA ARG A 139 11.28 0.74 -28.82
C ARG A 139 12.71 1.14 -28.48
N ILE A 140 13.66 0.51 -29.11
CA ILE A 140 15.06 0.95 -29.09
C ILE A 140 15.31 1.84 -30.31
N ILE A 141 15.85 3.03 -30.09
CA ILE A 141 16.28 3.96 -31.13
C ILE A 141 17.81 4.01 -31.09
N LYS A 142 18.42 3.46 -32.14
CA LYS A 142 19.88 3.44 -32.27
C LYS A 142 20.44 4.83 -32.57
N PRO A 143 21.75 5.09 -32.35
CA PRO A 143 22.37 6.37 -32.67
C PRO A 143 22.23 6.80 -34.12
N ASP A 144 22.12 5.85 -35.06
CA ASP A 144 21.91 6.09 -36.50
C ASP A 144 20.43 6.41 -36.84
N GLY A 145 19.52 6.40 -35.84
CA GLY A 145 18.09 6.64 -36.04
C GLY A 145 17.26 5.40 -36.36
N THR A 146 17.87 4.21 -36.45
CA THR A 146 17.14 2.95 -36.64
C THR A 146 16.25 2.69 -35.45
N VAL A 147 14.98 2.36 -35.68
CA VAL A 147 13.96 2.08 -34.63
C VAL A 147 13.62 0.59 -34.63
N ASN A 148 13.84 -0.07 -33.51
CA ASN A 148 13.52 -1.47 -33.30
C ASN A 148 12.42 -1.57 -32.22
N GLU A 149 11.21 -1.96 -32.61
CA GLU A 149 10.12 -2.25 -31.64
C GLU A 149 10.32 -3.64 -31.06
N ILE A 150 10.22 -3.71 -29.72
CA ILE A 150 10.36 -4.98 -28.98
C ILE A 150 9.01 -5.70 -28.99
N SER A 151 9.00 -6.92 -29.53
CA SER A 151 7.81 -7.77 -29.49
C SER A 151 7.53 -8.24 -28.07
N THR A 152 6.36 -7.89 -27.54
CA THR A 152 5.94 -8.33 -26.21
C THR A 152 5.60 -9.82 -26.14
N ASP A 153 5.30 -10.43 -27.28
CA ASP A 153 4.90 -11.85 -27.37
C ASP A 153 6.11 -12.82 -27.29
N GLU A 154 7.31 -12.35 -27.68
CA GLU A 154 8.51 -13.20 -27.77
C GLU A 154 9.37 -13.19 -26.49
N TYR A 155 9.30 -12.14 -25.68
CA TYR A 155 10.22 -11.90 -24.56
C TYR A 155 9.55 -11.90 -23.19
N MET A 156 8.29 -12.32 -23.12
CA MET A 156 7.56 -12.44 -21.88
C MET A 156 7.84 -13.78 -21.19
N THR A 157 8.45 -13.73 -20.01
CA THR A 157 8.48 -14.85 -19.09
C THR A 157 7.30 -14.74 -18.14
N ALA A 158 6.30 -15.63 -18.31
CA ALA A 158 5.21 -15.72 -17.34
C ALA A 158 5.75 -16.24 -16.01
N THR A 159 5.64 -15.47 -14.95
CA THR A 159 5.76 -16.01 -13.58
C THR A 159 4.45 -16.69 -13.22
N GLU A 160 4.47 -18.02 -13.04
CA GLU A 160 3.31 -18.79 -12.62
C GLU A 160 2.83 -18.34 -11.23
N GLY A 161 1.72 -17.61 -11.20
CA GLY A 161 0.97 -17.32 -9.98
C GLY A 161 -0.22 -18.25 -9.80
N LYS A 162 -0.62 -18.55 -8.56
CA LYS A 162 -1.86 -19.26 -8.24
C LYS A 162 -3.07 -18.47 -8.77
N LYS A 163 -4.14 -19.18 -9.14
CA LYS A 163 -5.35 -18.72 -9.86
C LYS A 163 -6.02 -17.40 -9.44
N ASP A 164 -5.66 -16.80 -8.31
CA ASP A 164 -6.24 -15.56 -7.76
C ASP A 164 -5.17 -14.50 -7.44
N GLN A 165 -3.92 -14.65 -7.91
CA GLN A 165 -2.86 -13.64 -7.73
C GLN A 165 -2.59 -12.92 -9.05
N GLU A 166 -2.41 -11.59 -8.95
CA GLU A 166 -2.01 -10.71 -10.03
C GLU A 166 -0.78 -11.29 -10.75
N GLN A 167 -0.92 -11.58 -12.05
CA GLN A 167 0.19 -12.11 -12.85
C GLN A 167 1.10 -10.95 -13.27
N LEU A 168 2.21 -10.80 -12.58
CA LEU A 168 3.31 -9.95 -13.03
C LEU A 168 3.99 -10.63 -14.23
N GLN A 169 4.08 -9.90 -15.34
CA GLN A 169 4.80 -10.31 -16.53
C GLN A 169 6.08 -9.49 -16.63
N LYS A 170 7.16 -10.12 -17.09
CA LYS A 170 8.46 -9.48 -17.31
C LYS A 170 8.77 -9.39 -18.77
N LEU A 171 9.10 -8.18 -19.25
CA LEU A 171 9.55 -7.92 -20.60
C LEU A 171 11.06 -7.64 -20.61
N ALA A 172 11.84 -8.53 -21.20
CA ALA A 172 13.25 -8.25 -21.47
C ALA A 172 13.39 -7.36 -22.72
N VAL A 173 14.40 -6.50 -22.73
CA VAL A 173 14.73 -5.58 -23.84
C VAL A 173 16.05 -5.99 -24.48
N PRO A 174 16.04 -7.00 -25.36
CA PRO A 174 17.25 -7.50 -25.99
C PRO A 174 17.83 -6.50 -26.98
N GLY A 175 19.15 -6.50 -27.11
CA GLY A 175 19.86 -5.65 -28.08
C GLY A 175 19.96 -4.18 -27.66
N LEU A 176 19.63 -3.84 -26.43
CA LEU A 176 19.88 -2.52 -25.86
C LEU A 176 21.38 -2.35 -25.59
N GLU A 177 21.95 -1.21 -25.95
CA GLU A 177 23.37 -0.88 -25.83
C GLU A 177 23.56 0.53 -25.26
N ILE A 178 24.73 0.80 -24.69
CA ILE A 178 25.10 2.15 -24.25
C ILE A 178 25.13 3.08 -25.48
N GLY A 179 24.49 4.24 -25.36
CA GLY A 179 24.31 5.19 -26.46
C GLY A 179 22.96 5.10 -27.15
N ASP A 180 22.20 4.03 -26.92
CA ASP A 180 20.82 3.89 -27.42
C ASP A 180 19.85 4.78 -26.65
N LYS A 181 18.68 5.00 -27.26
CA LYS A 181 17.52 5.55 -26.58
C LYS A 181 16.44 4.49 -26.44
N VAL A 182 15.78 4.49 -25.30
CA VAL A 182 14.59 3.67 -25.06
C VAL A 182 13.38 4.57 -25.05
N ASP A 183 12.43 4.32 -25.96
CA ASP A 183 11.12 4.95 -26.01
C ASP A 183 10.12 3.93 -25.44
N ILE A 184 9.62 4.19 -24.23
CA ILE A 184 8.78 3.27 -23.49
C ILE A 184 7.48 3.95 -23.08
N PHE A 185 6.38 3.21 -23.09
CA PHE A 185 5.13 3.65 -22.50
C PHE A 185 4.42 2.57 -21.70
N PHE A 186 3.69 3.02 -20.69
CA PHE A 186 2.70 2.26 -19.95
C PHE A 186 1.33 2.89 -20.22
N PHE A 187 0.40 2.10 -20.69
CA PHE A 187 -0.97 2.52 -20.91
C PHE A 187 -1.90 1.66 -20.08
N ASN A 188 -2.69 2.30 -19.21
CA ASN A 188 -3.65 1.65 -18.35
C ASN A 188 -5.06 1.99 -18.82
N TYR A 189 -5.89 0.97 -19.00
CA TYR A 189 -7.32 1.14 -19.20
C TYR A 189 -8.06 0.55 -18.01
N THR A 190 -8.95 1.34 -17.41
CA THR A 190 -9.80 0.89 -16.31
C THR A 190 -11.24 1.26 -16.60
N SER A 191 -12.14 0.28 -16.45
CA SER A 191 -13.58 0.49 -16.50
C SER A 191 -14.20 0.08 -15.19
N LEU A 192 -14.91 1.01 -14.54
CA LEU A 192 -15.47 0.87 -13.21
C LEU A 192 -16.96 1.21 -13.21
N GLU A 193 -17.76 0.31 -12.62
CA GLU A 193 -19.19 0.55 -12.40
C GLU A 193 -19.45 1.05 -10.98
N ASN A 194 -19.99 2.25 -10.86
CA ASN A 194 -20.40 2.84 -9.56
C ASN A 194 -19.30 2.92 -8.49
N HIS A 195 -18.05 3.09 -8.91
CA HIS A 195 -16.88 3.17 -8.03
C HIS A 195 -16.08 4.46 -8.26
N ASN A 196 -15.26 4.85 -7.29
CA ASN A 196 -14.29 5.92 -7.46
C ASN A 196 -13.00 5.36 -8.04
N LEU A 197 -12.35 6.15 -8.88
CA LEU A 197 -11.01 5.83 -9.34
C LEU A 197 -9.99 6.02 -8.21
N ASP A 198 -8.93 5.20 -8.25
CA ASP A 198 -7.77 5.42 -7.41
C ASP A 198 -7.11 6.77 -7.74
N PRO A 199 -6.41 7.39 -6.79
CA PRO A 199 -5.79 8.69 -7.02
C PRO A 199 -4.72 8.63 -8.11
N PHE A 200 -4.73 9.62 -9.00
CA PHE A 200 -3.66 9.86 -9.97
C PHE A 200 -2.57 10.72 -9.33
N VAL A 201 -1.30 10.33 -9.53
CA VAL A 201 -0.15 11.02 -8.96
C VAL A 201 0.80 11.42 -10.08
N PHE A 202 0.90 12.72 -10.35
CA PHE A 202 1.85 13.27 -11.30
C PHE A 202 3.10 13.76 -10.55
N ARG A 203 4.23 13.06 -10.73
CA ARG A 203 5.50 13.40 -10.07
C ARG A 203 6.39 14.20 -11.01
N PHE A 204 6.82 15.38 -10.56
CA PHE A 204 7.69 16.29 -11.32
C PHE A 204 9.17 16.14 -10.94
N ARG A 205 9.56 15.00 -10.38
CA ARG A 205 10.92 14.52 -10.17
C ARG A 205 10.95 13.00 -10.20
N GLN A 206 12.01 12.45 -10.76
CA GLN A 206 12.27 11.01 -10.85
C GLN A 206 13.74 10.71 -10.52
N SER A 207 14.15 9.45 -10.63
CA SER A 207 15.53 8.98 -10.38
C SER A 207 16.56 9.55 -11.35
N HIS A 208 16.12 10.01 -12.52
CA HIS A 208 17.00 10.59 -13.54
C HIS A 208 16.56 12.01 -13.88
N PRO A 209 17.48 12.90 -14.32
CA PRO A 209 17.13 14.23 -14.77
C PRO A 209 16.24 14.15 -16.01
N MET A 210 15.31 15.10 -16.14
CA MET A 210 14.29 15.09 -17.18
C MET A 210 14.27 16.43 -17.90
N LEU A 211 14.49 16.42 -19.23
CA LEU A 211 14.57 17.66 -20.01
C LEU A 211 13.21 18.29 -20.26
N SER A 212 12.17 17.48 -20.43
CA SER A 212 10.80 17.95 -20.63
C SER A 212 9.80 16.95 -20.08
N TYR A 213 8.80 17.43 -19.36
CA TYR A 213 7.64 16.65 -18.92
C TYR A 213 6.36 17.42 -19.19
N THR A 214 5.44 16.78 -19.90
CA THR A 214 4.12 17.33 -20.21
C THR A 214 3.04 16.43 -19.61
N VAL A 215 1.99 17.05 -19.07
CA VAL A 215 0.78 16.35 -18.60
C VAL A 215 -0.42 16.98 -19.29
N HIS A 216 -1.28 16.14 -19.82
CA HIS A 216 -2.56 16.51 -20.42
C HIS A 216 -3.67 15.65 -19.81
N CYS A 217 -4.70 16.28 -19.23
CA CYS A 217 -5.87 15.57 -18.73
C CYS A 217 -7.14 16.07 -19.41
N GLU A 218 -7.99 15.14 -19.83
CA GLU A 218 -9.34 15.39 -20.35
C GLU A 218 -10.35 14.64 -19.48
N ILE A 219 -11.23 15.37 -18.78
CA ILE A 219 -12.11 14.81 -17.77
C ILE A 219 -13.55 15.27 -17.99
N ASP A 220 -14.49 14.32 -18.04
CA ASP A 220 -15.93 14.58 -18.18
C ASP A 220 -16.42 15.51 -17.05
N ASP A 221 -17.09 16.61 -17.41
CA ASP A 221 -17.58 17.65 -16.49
C ASP A 221 -18.68 17.18 -15.52
N LYS A 222 -19.23 15.96 -15.75
CA LYS A 222 -20.22 15.33 -14.86
C LYS A 222 -19.59 14.64 -13.64
N LEU A 223 -18.27 14.59 -13.60
CA LEU A 223 -17.49 14.09 -12.46
C LEU A 223 -17.05 15.25 -11.56
N THR A 224 -16.70 14.95 -10.33
CA THR A 224 -16.00 15.88 -9.44
C THR A 224 -14.52 15.59 -9.48
N THR A 225 -13.72 16.58 -9.87
CA THR A 225 -12.27 16.48 -9.94
C THR A 225 -11.66 17.36 -8.87
N GLN A 226 -10.94 16.77 -7.93
CA GLN A 226 -10.19 17.49 -6.91
C GLN A 226 -8.70 17.23 -7.14
N TYR A 227 -7.87 18.27 -7.24
CA TYR A 227 -6.44 18.08 -7.26
C TYR A 227 -5.72 19.03 -6.32
N ARG A 228 -4.57 18.59 -5.82
CA ARG A 228 -3.69 19.38 -4.97
C ARG A 228 -2.27 19.32 -5.47
N THR A 229 -1.65 20.48 -5.59
CA THR A 229 -0.20 20.62 -5.84
C THR A 229 0.55 20.59 -4.52
N LEU A 230 1.59 19.76 -4.44
CA LEU A 230 2.43 19.56 -3.26
C LEU A 230 3.89 19.89 -3.56
N ASN A 231 4.62 20.34 -2.54
CA ASN A 231 6.07 20.51 -2.56
C ASN A 231 6.60 21.36 -3.73
N GLY A 232 5.86 22.42 -4.09
CA GLY A 232 6.25 23.30 -5.18
C GLY A 232 5.98 22.77 -6.59
N ALA A 233 5.11 21.76 -6.73
CA ALA A 233 4.67 21.30 -8.05
C ALA A 233 3.99 22.45 -8.82
N PRO A 234 4.17 22.52 -10.15
CA PRO A 234 3.51 23.50 -10.98
C PRO A 234 1.99 23.30 -10.99
N ASP A 235 1.24 24.38 -11.12
CA ASP A 235 -0.20 24.31 -11.27
C ASP A 235 -0.60 24.06 -12.72
N PHE A 236 -1.80 23.51 -12.95
CA PHE A 236 -2.34 23.26 -14.27
C PHE A 236 -2.90 24.51 -14.91
N LYS A 237 -2.64 24.70 -16.20
CA LYS A 237 -3.45 25.58 -17.04
C LYS A 237 -4.79 24.88 -17.29
N GLN A 238 -5.87 25.54 -16.92
CA GLN A 238 -7.23 25.01 -16.98
C GLN A 238 -7.96 25.59 -18.19
N SER A 239 -8.68 24.74 -18.93
CA SER A 239 -9.59 25.13 -20.01
C SER A 239 -10.72 24.14 -20.15
N LYS A 240 -11.59 24.34 -21.15
CA LYS A 240 -12.66 23.39 -21.50
C LYS A 240 -12.65 23.13 -23.01
N ASP A 241 -13.00 21.90 -23.37
CA ASP A 241 -13.25 21.56 -24.78
C ASP A 241 -14.65 22.04 -25.26
N GLU A 242 -14.97 21.75 -26.51
CA GLU A 242 -16.28 22.09 -27.11
C GLU A 242 -17.47 21.36 -26.46
N ASN A 243 -17.22 20.22 -25.81
CA ASN A 243 -18.20 19.41 -25.11
C ASN A 243 -18.38 19.83 -23.64
N GLY A 244 -17.54 20.77 -23.17
CA GLY A 244 -17.52 21.23 -21.78
C GLY A 244 -16.62 20.39 -20.86
N ASN A 245 -15.90 19.36 -21.36
CA ASN A 245 -14.96 18.58 -20.58
C ASN A 245 -13.84 19.48 -20.02
N ILE A 246 -13.34 19.12 -18.86
CA ILE A 246 -12.26 19.82 -18.18
C ILE A 246 -10.92 19.41 -18.84
N LEU A 247 -10.17 20.39 -19.31
CA LEU A 247 -8.82 20.21 -19.83
C LEU A 247 -7.80 20.80 -18.84
N LEU A 248 -6.80 20.00 -18.48
CA LEU A 248 -5.72 20.40 -17.58
C LEU A 248 -4.38 20.12 -18.26
N ASP A 249 -3.59 21.18 -18.44
CA ASP A 249 -2.31 21.12 -19.13
C ASP A 249 -1.19 21.66 -18.24
N VAL A 250 -0.07 20.96 -18.21
CA VAL A 250 1.18 21.46 -17.63
C VAL A 250 2.37 20.99 -18.44
N ALA A 251 3.37 21.85 -18.59
CA ALA A 251 4.64 21.55 -19.22
C ALA A 251 5.79 22.11 -18.38
N VAL A 252 6.72 21.25 -18.02
CA VAL A 252 7.90 21.58 -17.22
C VAL A 252 9.15 21.19 -18.00
N LYS A 253 10.20 21.98 -17.88
CA LYS A 253 11.49 21.73 -18.53
C LYS A 253 12.61 21.74 -17.50
N ASP A 254 13.68 21.05 -17.81
CA ASP A 254 14.94 21.08 -17.06
C ASP A 254 14.74 20.67 -15.60
N ILE A 255 14.17 19.50 -15.41
CA ILE A 255 13.81 18.94 -14.11
C ILE A 255 15.01 18.15 -13.58
N GLU A 256 15.48 18.54 -12.40
CA GLU A 256 16.55 17.82 -11.71
C GLU A 256 16.06 16.45 -11.22
N GLN A 257 16.99 15.50 -11.13
CA GLN A 257 16.72 14.20 -10.55
C GLN A 257 16.43 14.28 -9.04
N THR A 258 15.76 13.27 -8.53
CA THR A 258 15.68 13.02 -7.10
C THR A 258 16.96 12.31 -6.65
N GLU A 259 17.64 12.86 -5.67
CA GLU A 259 18.68 12.14 -4.94
C GLU A 259 18.03 11.59 -3.66
N PRO A 260 17.50 10.34 -3.68
CA PRO A 260 16.91 9.76 -2.48
C PRO A 260 18.02 9.53 -1.46
N ASP A 261 17.84 10.10 -0.28
CA ASP A 261 18.64 9.81 0.89
C ASP A 261 17.85 8.90 1.86
N LEU A 262 18.48 8.49 2.95
CA LEU A 262 17.85 7.64 3.97
C LEU A 262 16.54 8.24 4.55
N TRP A 263 16.43 9.57 4.55
CA TRP A 263 15.33 10.35 5.10
C TRP A 263 14.34 10.84 4.02
N TYR A 264 14.51 10.37 2.79
CA TYR A 264 13.68 10.81 1.69
C TYR A 264 12.24 10.30 1.82
N ASN A 265 11.31 11.24 1.96
CA ASN A 265 9.88 10.96 1.91
C ASN A 265 9.26 11.61 0.66
N PRO A 266 8.85 10.81 -0.34
CA PRO A 266 8.29 11.35 -1.59
C PRO A 266 7.09 12.27 -1.37
N MET A 267 6.22 11.96 -0.41
CA MET A 267 5.02 12.75 -0.13
C MET A 267 5.33 14.14 0.43
N GLN A 268 6.48 14.30 1.10
CA GLN A 268 6.88 15.57 1.71
C GLN A 268 7.90 16.34 0.85
N GLN A 269 8.63 15.66 -0.04
CA GLN A 269 9.80 16.25 -0.71
C GLN A 269 9.69 16.29 -2.23
N THR A 270 8.90 15.38 -2.85
CA THR A 270 8.74 15.39 -4.31
C THR A 270 7.70 16.42 -4.74
N PRO A 271 8.04 17.33 -5.64
CA PRO A 271 7.02 18.13 -6.34
C PRO A 271 6.05 17.19 -7.06
N MET A 272 4.77 17.19 -6.65
CA MET A 272 3.76 16.31 -7.22
C MET A 272 2.37 16.92 -7.18
N THR A 273 1.50 16.43 -8.05
CA THR A 273 0.07 16.69 -7.99
C THR A 273 -0.69 15.41 -7.67
N LEU A 274 -1.52 15.45 -6.65
CA LEU A 274 -2.50 14.41 -6.32
C LEU A 274 -3.84 14.79 -6.92
N MET A 275 -4.47 13.87 -7.67
CA MET A 275 -5.77 14.09 -8.30
C MET A 275 -6.74 12.97 -7.94
N TYR A 276 -7.91 13.35 -7.45
CA TYR A 276 -9.01 12.45 -7.09
C TYR A 276 -10.23 12.72 -7.97
N ILE A 277 -10.78 11.67 -8.54
CA ILE A 277 -11.97 11.74 -9.41
C ILE A 277 -13.10 10.98 -8.74
N THR A 278 -14.21 11.68 -8.49
CA THR A 278 -15.38 11.13 -7.81
C THR A 278 -16.61 11.16 -8.72
N ASN A 279 -17.27 10.00 -8.86
CA ASN A 279 -18.60 9.93 -9.44
C ASN A 279 -19.66 10.18 -8.36
N SER A 280 -20.11 11.42 -8.21
CA SER A 280 -21.08 11.83 -7.18
C SER A 280 -22.46 11.17 -7.28
N LYS A 281 -22.76 10.44 -8.38
CA LYS A 281 -24.00 9.67 -8.55
C LYS A 281 -23.81 8.19 -8.22
N MET A 282 -23.16 7.89 -7.11
CA MET A 282 -22.92 6.52 -6.62
C MET A 282 -24.20 5.87 -6.09
N LYS A 283 -24.16 4.56 -5.82
CA LYS A 283 -25.30 3.84 -5.24
C LYS A 283 -25.66 4.38 -3.85
N LYS A 284 -26.95 4.32 -3.50
CA LYS A 284 -27.54 4.93 -2.30
C LYS A 284 -26.86 4.56 -0.97
N TYR A 285 -26.21 3.41 -0.87
CA TYR A 285 -25.54 2.94 0.34
C TYR A 285 -24.07 3.37 0.46
N THR A 286 -23.55 4.13 -0.52
CA THR A 286 -22.19 4.65 -0.49
C THR A 286 -22.20 6.07 0.07
N TYR A 287 -21.35 6.34 1.05
CA TYR A 287 -21.17 7.70 1.55
C TYR A 287 -20.60 8.59 0.45
N ILE A 288 -21.20 9.75 0.27
CA ILE A 288 -20.74 10.78 -0.66
C ILE A 288 -20.37 12.01 0.17
N PRO A 289 -19.08 12.37 0.24
CA PRO A 289 -18.63 13.55 0.96
C PRO A 289 -19.27 14.84 0.41
N LYS A 290 -19.54 15.80 1.26
CA LYS A 290 -20.10 17.09 0.83
C LYS A 290 -19.16 17.85 -0.09
N SER A 291 -17.84 17.80 0.18
CA SER A 291 -16.80 18.40 -0.65
C SER A 291 -16.77 17.86 -2.08
N THR A 292 -17.32 16.67 -2.33
CA THR A 292 -17.37 16.02 -3.65
C THR A 292 -18.74 16.08 -4.33
N THR A 293 -19.71 16.80 -3.75
CA THR A 293 -21.07 16.92 -4.34
C THR A 293 -21.12 17.88 -5.51
N GLU A 294 -20.28 18.89 -5.52
CA GLU A 294 -20.16 19.84 -6.62
C GLU A 294 -19.38 19.20 -7.77
N LYS A 295 -20.01 19.17 -8.94
CA LYS A 295 -19.37 18.70 -10.16
C LYS A 295 -18.36 19.72 -10.66
N GLY A 296 -17.42 19.24 -11.45
CA GLY A 296 -16.40 20.06 -12.05
C GLY A 296 -15.10 20.06 -11.25
N LEU A 297 -14.31 21.09 -11.43
CA LEU A 297 -12.93 21.15 -10.97
C LEU A 297 -12.81 21.95 -9.67
N GLN A 298 -12.07 21.37 -8.74
CA GLN A 298 -11.65 22.02 -7.49
C GLN A 298 -10.12 21.90 -7.36
N SER A 299 -9.43 23.03 -7.56
CA SER A 299 -7.98 23.09 -7.37
C SER A 299 -7.66 23.44 -5.91
N ASN A 300 -6.73 22.72 -5.31
CA ASN A 300 -6.30 22.89 -3.93
C ASN A 300 -7.49 23.05 -2.94
N PRO A 301 -8.37 22.02 -2.84
CA PRO A 301 -9.58 22.11 -2.04
C PRO A 301 -9.27 22.42 -0.57
N ASP A 302 -10.22 23.05 0.14
CA ASP A 302 -10.06 23.37 1.55
C ASP A 302 -9.91 22.08 2.38
N ALA A 303 -8.74 21.88 3.00
CA ALA A 303 -8.44 20.73 3.82
C ALA A 303 -9.38 20.60 5.04
N ALA A 304 -9.84 21.74 5.59
CA ALA A 304 -10.78 21.73 6.70
C ALA A 304 -12.15 21.16 6.27
N ALA A 305 -12.61 21.48 5.07
CA ALA A 305 -13.85 20.89 4.52
C ALA A 305 -13.71 19.37 4.29
N ILE A 306 -12.54 18.92 3.83
CA ILE A 306 -12.25 17.48 3.69
C ILE A 306 -12.22 16.77 5.06
N GLN A 307 -11.63 17.39 6.08
CA GLN A 307 -11.66 16.86 7.45
C GLN A 307 -13.09 16.75 7.99
N GLU A 308 -13.98 17.72 7.69
CA GLU A 308 -15.39 17.63 8.06
C GLU A 308 -16.09 16.45 7.40
N ASP A 309 -15.78 16.16 6.14
CA ASP A 309 -16.31 14.99 5.45
C ASP A 309 -15.87 13.69 6.14
N ASP A 310 -14.63 13.62 6.63
CA ASP A 310 -14.16 12.45 7.39
C ASP A 310 -14.91 12.31 8.72
N TRP A 311 -15.08 13.41 9.48
CA TRP A 311 -15.89 13.38 10.71
C TRP A 311 -17.34 12.93 10.47
N GLU A 312 -17.97 13.33 9.38
CA GLU A 312 -19.32 12.88 9.04
C GLU A 312 -19.32 11.41 8.60
N PHE A 313 -18.28 10.95 7.91
CA PHE A 313 -18.11 9.55 7.55
C PHE A 313 -17.97 8.66 8.80
N ILE A 314 -17.14 9.07 9.77
CA ILE A 314 -17.00 8.39 11.07
C ILE A 314 -18.36 8.23 11.77
N LYS A 315 -19.14 9.31 11.87
CA LYS A 315 -20.47 9.28 12.49
C LYS A 315 -21.44 8.33 11.80
N GLN A 316 -21.32 8.18 10.47
CA GLN A 316 -22.14 7.22 9.74
C GLN A 316 -21.66 5.79 9.94
N ALA A 317 -20.35 5.57 9.90
CA ALA A 317 -19.75 4.26 10.10
C ALA A 317 -20.05 3.70 11.51
N GLN A 318 -20.05 4.55 12.54
CA GLN A 318 -20.42 4.17 13.91
C GLN A 318 -21.83 3.54 14.02
N LYS A 319 -22.76 3.88 13.11
CA LYS A 319 -24.10 3.30 13.10
C LYS A 319 -24.14 1.86 12.56
N TYR A 320 -23.10 1.42 11.87
CA TYR A 320 -23.04 0.16 11.11
C TYR A 320 -21.91 -0.77 11.57
N SER A 321 -21.40 -0.61 12.79
CA SER A 321 -20.23 -1.38 13.27
C SER A 321 -20.45 -2.91 13.34
N GLY A 322 -21.68 -3.38 13.22
CA GLY A 322 -22.00 -4.80 13.14
C GLY A 322 -21.49 -5.62 14.33
N TYR A 323 -20.74 -6.65 14.05
CA TYR A 323 -20.10 -7.52 15.06
C TYR A 323 -18.60 -7.21 15.25
N GLY A 324 -18.18 -6.02 14.88
CA GLY A 324 -16.78 -5.59 15.04
C GLY A 324 -15.80 -6.34 14.16
N GLY A 325 -16.19 -6.68 12.92
CA GLY A 325 -15.34 -7.43 11.99
C GLY A 325 -15.21 -8.92 12.31
N LEU A 326 -15.83 -9.41 13.40
CA LEU A 326 -15.87 -10.84 13.70
C LEU A 326 -16.83 -11.58 12.75
N SER A 327 -16.41 -12.75 12.28
CA SER A 327 -17.10 -13.52 11.25
C SER A 327 -18.46 -14.11 11.66
N SER A 328 -18.86 -13.98 12.93
CA SER A 328 -20.16 -14.48 13.39
C SER A 328 -20.73 -13.72 14.59
N PRO A 329 -22.09 -13.67 14.70
CA PRO A 329 -22.76 -13.08 15.88
C PRO A 329 -22.34 -13.70 17.21
N LYS A 330 -22.08 -15.00 17.23
CA LYS A 330 -21.67 -15.72 18.47
C LYS A 330 -20.36 -15.16 19.02
N LYS A 331 -19.38 -14.87 18.15
CA LYS A 331 -18.09 -14.30 18.52
C LYS A 331 -18.27 -12.89 19.07
N GLY A 332 -19.06 -12.05 18.40
CA GLY A 332 -19.38 -10.70 18.88
C GLY A 332 -20.08 -10.70 20.25
N ILE A 333 -21.08 -11.55 20.46
CA ILE A 333 -21.77 -11.69 21.75
C ILE A 333 -20.80 -12.17 22.86
N ARG A 334 -19.89 -13.10 22.52
CA ARG A 334 -18.89 -13.60 23.49
C ARG A 334 -17.93 -12.49 23.90
N LEU A 335 -17.41 -11.74 22.92
CA LEU A 335 -16.56 -10.58 23.16
C LEU A 335 -17.23 -9.57 24.10
N LEU A 336 -18.45 -9.14 23.79
CA LEU A 336 -19.23 -8.20 24.61
C LEU A 336 -19.47 -8.71 26.02
N ARG A 337 -19.79 -10.01 26.21
CA ARG A 337 -20.00 -10.62 27.51
C ARG A 337 -18.77 -10.53 28.41
N ASN A 338 -17.60 -10.81 27.82
CA ASN A 338 -16.33 -10.79 28.56
C ASN A 338 -15.91 -9.35 28.90
N VAL A 339 -16.04 -8.43 27.94
CA VAL A 339 -15.76 -7.00 28.15
C VAL A 339 -16.67 -6.39 29.21
N LYS A 340 -17.96 -6.77 29.27
CA LYS A 340 -18.89 -6.29 30.28
C LYS A 340 -18.43 -6.57 31.71
N GLN A 341 -17.69 -7.66 31.94
CA GLN A 341 -17.18 -7.99 33.28
C GLN A 341 -16.10 -7.00 33.73
N ILE A 342 -15.39 -6.37 32.79
CA ILE A 342 -14.32 -5.40 33.06
C ILE A 342 -14.89 -4.12 33.70
N LYS A 343 -16.14 -3.74 33.38
CA LYS A 343 -16.82 -2.59 33.99
C LYS A 343 -16.84 -2.67 35.53
N LYS A 344 -16.94 -3.87 36.09
CA LYS A 344 -17.03 -4.11 37.55
C LYS A 344 -15.66 -4.19 38.25
N LYS A 345 -14.55 -4.17 37.47
CA LYS A 345 -13.19 -4.21 38.03
C LYS A 345 -12.80 -2.84 38.55
N ASP A 346 -12.18 -2.83 39.71
CA ASP A 346 -11.56 -1.64 40.30
C ASP A 346 -10.18 -1.39 39.61
N TRP A 347 -10.24 -1.03 38.36
CA TRP A 347 -9.09 -0.74 37.49
C TRP A 347 -9.16 0.70 37.02
N THR A 348 -7.99 1.30 36.78
CA THR A 348 -7.90 2.59 36.08
C THR A 348 -8.48 2.50 34.66
N ASP A 349 -8.90 3.62 34.12
CA ASP A 349 -9.44 3.67 32.77
C ASP A 349 -8.40 3.20 31.72
N GLU A 350 -7.13 3.55 31.90
CA GLU A 350 -6.03 3.07 31.07
C GLU A 350 -5.92 1.52 31.11
N LYS A 351 -5.92 0.93 32.30
CA LYS A 351 -5.85 -0.54 32.44
C LYS A 351 -7.06 -1.25 31.83
N LYS A 352 -8.25 -0.65 31.92
CA LYS A 352 -9.44 -1.17 31.25
C LYS A 352 -9.31 -1.09 29.74
N ALA A 353 -8.84 0.05 29.24
CA ALA A 353 -8.65 0.26 27.79
C ALA A 353 -7.62 -0.69 27.21
N ASP A 354 -6.46 -0.85 27.87
CA ASP A 354 -5.42 -1.80 27.44
C ASP A 354 -5.91 -3.24 27.40
N PHE A 355 -6.63 -3.65 28.43
CA PHE A 355 -7.22 -4.99 28.47
C PHE A 355 -8.20 -5.20 27.32
N ILE A 356 -9.10 -4.24 27.09
CA ILE A 356 -10.13 -4.33 26.05
C ILE A 356 -9.49 -4.31 24.66
N TYR A 357 -8.49 -3.46 24.44
CA TYR A 357 -7.73 -3.42 23.18
C TYR A 357 -7.10 -4.79 22.88
N ASN A 358 -6.35 -5.34 23.83
CA ASN A 358 -5.71 -6.63 23.69
C ASN A 358 -6.71 -7.79 23.55
N TYR A 359 -7.82 -7.76 24.31
CA TYR A 359 -8.84 -8.79 24.22
C TYR A 359 -9.59 -8.78 22.88
N TYR A 360 -9.91 -7.59 22.38
CA TYR A 360 -10.54 -7.46 21.06
C TYR A 360 -9.58 -7.91 19.95
N ARG A 361 -8.32 -7.52 20.04
CA ARG A 361 -7.28 -7.97 19.11
C ARG A 361 -7.10 -9.50 19.14
N PHE A 362 -7.05 -10.09 20.32
CA PHE A 362 -7.01 -11.54 20.50
C PHE A 362 -8.20 -12.23 19.83
N ALA A 363 -9.41 -11.69 20.02
CA ALA A 363 -10.61 -12.22 19.39
C ALA A 363 -10.56 -12.18 17.85
N LEU A 364 -10.02 -11.10 17.27
CA LEU A 364 -9.84 -10.95 15.82
C LEU A 364 -8.77 -11.90 15.27
N LEU A 365 -7.62 -12.02 15.93
CA LEU A 365 -6.55 -12.95 15.53
C LEU A 365 -6.99 -14.41 15.61
N SER A 366 -7.84 -14.76 16.57
CA SER A 366 -8.44 -16.10 16.69
C SER A 366 -9.56 -16.35 15.66
N ASP A 367 -9.98 -15.33 14.92
CA ASP A 367 -11.00 -15.42 13.88
C ASP A 367 -10.40 -15.31 12.49
N ILE A 368 -9.88 -16.41 11.96
CA ILE A 368 -9.24 -16.47 10.62
C ILE A 368 -10.15 -16.04 9.45
N LYS A 369 -11.43 -15.84 9.70
CA LYS A 369 -12.43 -15.33 8.72
C LYS A 369 -12.87 -13.91 9.04
N SER A 370 -12.15 -13.23 9.93
CA SER A 370 -12.40 -11.81 10.24
C SER A 370 -12.17 -10.94 8.99
N ASP A 371 -13.04 -9.97 8.80
CA ASP A 371 -12.96 -8.94 7.76
C ASP A 371 -12.74 -7.53 8.37
N CYS A 372 -12.20 -7.49 9.59
CA CYS A 372 -11.97 -6.26 10.32
C CYS A 372 -10.88 -5.43 9.67
N ASN A 373 -11.24 -4.26 9.14
CA ASN A 373 -10.30 -3.25 8.70
C ASN A 373 -9.95 -2.26 9.84
N ASN A 374 -9.02 -1.35 9.57
CA ASN A 374 -8.54 -0.38 10.56
C ASN A 374 -9.65 0.54 11.10
N GLU A 375 -10.52 1.04 10.22
CA GLU A 375 -11.62 1.93 10.60
C GLU A 375 -12.63 1.18 11.49
N LEU A 376 -13.01 -0.03 11.09
CA LEU A 376 -13.94 -0.86 11.84
C LEU A 376 -13.37 -1.22 13.21
N PHE A 377 -12.06 -1.51 13.29
CA PHE A 377 -11.38 -1.76 14.56
C PHE A 377 -11.55 -0.59 15.54
N ILE A 378 -11.22 0.62 15.11
CA ILE A 378 -11.28 1.81 16.00
C ILE A 378 -12.71 2.12 16.41
N ILE A 379 -13.67 2.08 15.49
CA ILE A 379 -15.10 2.32 15.80
C ILE A 379 -15.62 1.31 16.82
N TYR A 380 -15.32 0.02 16.63
CA TYR A 380 -15.82 -1.00 17.52
C TYR A 380 -15.12 -0.96 18.87
N PHE A 381 -13.83 -0.68 18.88
CA PHE A 381 -13.07 -0.47 20.11
C PHE A 381 -13.62 0.72 20.92
N GLN A 382 -13.99 1.83 20.27
CA GLN A 382 -14.69 2.93 20.90
C GLN A 382 -15.99 2.46 21.56
N GLY A 383 -16.82 1.72 20.83
CA GLY A 383 -18.06 1.17 21.37
C GLY A 383 -17.85 0.26 22.58
N LEU A 384 -16.75 -0.50 22.62
CA LEU A 384 -16.39 -1.33 23.78
C LEU A 384 -15.97 -0.48 25.00
N LEU A 385 -15.22 0.61 24.78
CA LEU A 385 -14.83 1.55 25.83
C LEU A 385 -16.05 2.27 26.42
N ASP A 386 -16.95 2.75 25.56
CA ASP A 386 -18.21 3.39 25.97
C ASP A 386 -19.08 2.42 26.78
N TRP A 387 -19.11 1.13 26.40
CA TRP A 387 -19.85 0.10 27.11
C TRP A 387 -19.40 -0.09 28.57
N VAL A 388 -18.13 0.18 28.87
CA VAL A 388 -17.54 0.06 30.20
C VAL A 388 -17.29 1.41 30.89
N ASP A 389 -17.84 2.48 30.34
CA ASP A 389 -17.76 3.88 30.83
C ASP A 389 -16.32 4.43 30.89
N VAL A 390 -15.42 3.98 30.00
CA VAL A 390 -14.06 4.54 29.87
C VAL A 390 -14.12 5.79 28.99
N PRO A 391 -13.77 6.98 29.51
CA PRO A 391 -13.75 8.21 28.72
C PRO A 391 -12.74 8.09 27.56
N ASN A 392 -13.19 8.44 26.38
CA ASN A 392 -12.35 8.43 25.19
C ASN A 392 -12.72 9.57 24.24
N LEU A 393 -11.79 9.98 23.39
CA LEU A 393 -11.98 10.95 22.32
C LEU A 393 -11.56 10.34 21.01
N PHE A 394 -12.37 10.54 20.00
CA PHE A 394 -12.06 10.12 18.64
C PHE A 394 -11.09 11.11 17.98
N GLY A 395 -10.17 10.61 17.16
CA GLY A 395 -9.21 11.43 16.44
C GLY A 395 -8.87 10.89 15.06
N MET A 396 -8.14 11.72 14.31
CA MET A 396 -7.61 11.36 13.01
C MET A 396 -6.16 11.83 12.85
N VAL A 397 -5.40 11.08 12.06
CA VAL A 397 -4.01 11.34 11.68
C VAL A 397 -3.80 10.86 10.24
N THR A 398 -2.82 11.40 9.53
CA THR A 398 -2.36 10.83 8.26
C THR A 398 -1.04 10.08 8.46
N ASN A 399 -0.83 8.99 7.73
CA ASN A 399 0.45 8.30 7.74
C ASN A 399 1.48 9.02 6.84
N GLU A 400 2.73 8.57 6.87
CA GLU A 400 3.83 9.17 6.11
C GLU A 400 3.67 9.10 4.59
N ASP A 401 2.90 8.10 4.09
CA ASP A 401 2.62 7.92 2.66
C ASP A 401 1.47 8.80 2.15
N LYS A 402 0.90 9.62 3.02
CA LYS A 402 -0.23 10.50 2.71
C LYS A 402 0.13 11.95 2.97
N GLU A 403 -0.62 12.84 2.32
CA GLU A 403 -0.50 14.28 2.55
C GLU A 403 -0.77 14.65 4.02
N PRO A 404 -0.15 15.72 4.54
CA PRO A 404 -0.44 16.23 5.88
C PRO A 404 -1.91 16.64 6.03
N LEU A 405 -2.43 16.64 7.26
CA LEU A 405 -3.83 16.98 7.53
C LEU A 405 -4.24 18.38 7.03
N ASP A 406 -3.36 19.35 7.07
CA ASP A 406 -3.57 20.70 6.55
C ASP A 406 -3.55 20.78 5.01
N LYS A 407 -3.12 19.72 4.35
CA LYS A 407 -3.10 19.55 2.89
C LYS A 407 -3.95 18.37 2.43
N LEU A 408 -4.87 17.90 3.25
CA LEU A 408 -5.71 16.76 2.94
C LEU A 408 -6.54 17.01 1.68
N THR A 409 -6.51 16.06 0.74
CA THR A 409 -7.24 16.13 -0.53
C THR A 409 -8.40 15.13 -0.58
N ASN A 410 -8.28 14.02 0.15
CA ASN A 410 -9.34 13.01 0.23
C ASN A 410 -9.55 12.57 1.68
N TYR A 411 -10.82 12.52 2.13
CA TYR A 411 -11.20 12.10 3.48
C TYR A 411 -10.74 10.68 3.83
N ARG A 412 -10.54 9.79 2.86
CA ARG A 412 -10.05 8.42 3.06
C ARG A 412 -8.54 8.31 3.31
N ASN A 413 -7.80 9.41 3.25
CA ASN A 413 -6.36 9.41 3.51
C ASN A 413 -6.02 9.54 4.99
N THR A 414 -7.00 9.60 5.87
CA THR A 414 -6.80 9.62 7.31
C THR A 414 -6.85 8.22 7.92
N THR A 415 -6.17 8.06 9.03
CA THR A 415 -6.30 6.91 9.94
C THR A 415 -6.95 7.40 11.22
N TRP A 416 -7.92 6.65 11.71
CA TRP A 416 -8.62 6.99 12.95
C TRP A 416 -7.88 6.45 14.17
N LEU A 417 -8.00 7.18 15.27
CA LEU A 417 -7.41 6.82 16.55
C LEU A 417 -8.36 7.14 17.71
N LEU A 418 -8.10 6.57 18.87
CA LEU A 418 -8.74 6.97 20.12
C LEU A 418 -7.68 7.50 21.09
N ALA A 419 -8.06 8.53 21.85
CA ALA A 419 -7.25 9.07 22.92
C ALA A 419 -7.99 8.93 24.26
N LEU A 420 -7.26 8.65 25.35
CA LEU A 420 -7.77 8.79 26.71
C LEU A 420 -7.46 10.21 27.20
N PRO A 421 -8.48 11.03 27.50
CA PRO A 421 -8.27 12.47 27.74
C PRO A 421 -7.36 12.81 28.92
N GLU A 422 -7.36 11.97 29.97
CA GLU A 422 -6.62 12.25 31.20
C GLU A 422 -5.19 11.71 31.18
N SER A 423 -4.92 10.63 30.44
CA SER A 423 -3.61 9.95 30.43
C SER A 423 -2.74 10.26 29.22
N GLN A 424 -3.26 11.00 28.24
CA GLN A 424 -2.60 11.26 26.95
C GLN A 424 -2.12 9.96 26.24
N LYS A 425 -2.88 8.88 26.39
CA LYS A 425 -2.64 7.60 25.72
C LYS A 425 -3.43 7.54 24.42
N TYR A 426 -2.76 7.10 23.37
CA TYR A 426 -3.31 7.03 22.03
C TYR A 426 -3.37 5.58 21.57
N TYR A 427 -4.51 5.17 21.02
CA TYR A 427 -4.72 3.85 20.45
C TYR A 427 -4.95 3.97 18.96
N LEU A 428 -4.03 3.41 18.20
CA LEU A 428 -4.15 3.29 16.75
C LEU A 428 -4.63 1.89 16.34
N PRO A 429 -5.06 1.69 15.09
CA PRO A 429 -5.29 0.35 14.58
C PRO A 429 -4.04 -0.52 14.77
N PRO A 430 -4.19 -1.80 15.13
CA PRO A 430 -3.05 -2.66 15.42
C PRO A 430 -2.23 -2.91 14.15
N THR A 431 -0.92 -2.65 14.23
CA THR A 431 0.05 -3.03 13.22
C THR A 431 1.01 -4.04 13.82
N ALA A 432 1.42 -5.04 13.03
CA ALA A 432 2.24 -6.14 13.50
C ALA A 432 1.76 -6.63 14.88
N TYR A 433 2.67 -6.76 15.84
CA TYR A 433 2.35 -7.18 17.20
C TYR A 433 2.83 -6.15 18.23
N LEU A 434 2.76 -4.87 17.89
CA LEU A 434 3.06 -3.78 18.81
C LEU A 434 2.14 -3.83 20.03
N ILE A 435 2.66 -3.39 21.18
CA ILE A 435 1.85 -3.26 22.40
C ILE A 435 0.94 -2.01 22.29
N PRO A 436 -0.16 -1.95 23.07
CA PRO A 436 -0.95 -0.72 23.18
C PRO A 436 -0.05 0.47 23.52
N HIS A 437 -0.28 1.63 22.89
CA HIS A 437 0.47 2.88 23.03
C HIS A 437 1.80 2.97 22.28
N GLU A 438 2.34 1.89 21.76
CA GLU A 438 3.43 2.01 20.79
C GLU A 438 2.88 2.63 19.51
N ILE A 439 3.40 3.79 19.16
CA ILE A 439 3.00 4.48 17.92
C ILE A 439 3.78 3.85 16.76
N PRO A 440 3.09 3.27 15.74
CA PRO A 440 3.78 2.73 14.58
C PRO A 440 4.62 3.78 13.87
N ALA A 441 5.75 3.38 13.27
CA ALA A 441 6.72 4.29 12.64
C ALA A 441 6.06 5.34 11.75
N ARG A 442 5.11 4.90 10.91
CA ARG A 442 4.40 5.74 9.94
C ARG A 442 3.56 6.87 10.52
N TYR A 443 3.30 6.88 11.84
CA TYR A 443 2.49 7.90 12.53
C TYR A 443 3.29 8.72 13.55
N GLN A 444 4.54 8.34 13.85
CA GLN A 444 5.37 9.07 14.82
C GLN A 444 5.61 10.51 14.38
N GLY A 445 5.46 11.45 15.32
CA GLY A 445 5.63 12.88 15.07
C GLY A 445 4.58 13.53 14.16
N ARG A 446 3.64 12.75 13.61
CA ARG A 446 2.61 13.26 12.68
C ARG A 446 1.56 14.09 13.42
N GLN A 447 1.10 15.16 12.74
CA GLN A 447 -0.01 15.95 13.24
C GLN A 447 -1.31 15.13 13.29
N ALA A 448 -2.00 15.23 14.43
CA ALA A 448 -3.28 14.60 14.67
C ALA A 448 -4.30 15.63 15.17
N ILE A 449 -5.58 15.31 15.02
CA ILE A 449 -6.70 16.15 15.46
C ILE A 449 -7.64 15.28 16.29
N LEU A 450 -8.00 15.73 17.52
CA LEU A 450 -9.03 15.10 18.33
C LEU A 450 -10.35 15.85 18.23
N GLU A 451 -11.45 15.11 18.40
CA GLU A 451 -12.77 15.71 18.58
C GLU A 451 -12.83 16.57 19.85
N PRO A 452 -13.74 17.56 19.89
CA PRO A 452 -13.86 18.44 21.07
C PRO A 452 -14.21 17.68 22.35
N ASP A 453 -13.40 17.81 23.38
CA ASP A 453 -13.76 17.30 24.72
C ASP A 453 -14.83 18.20 25.38
N LYS A 454 -16.09 17.88 25.12
CA LYS A 454 -17.25 18.61 25.65
C LYS A 454 -17.35 18.57 27.17
N LYS A 455 -16.87 17.49 27.81
CA LYS A 455 -16.88 17.37 29.28
C LYS A 455 -15.86 18.31 29.91
N LYS A 456 -14.64 18.33 29.38
CA LYS A 456 -13.56 19.26 29.80
C LYS A 456 -13.96 20.72 29.57
N ALA A 457 -14.48 21.05 28.40
CA ALA A 457 -14.93 22.39 28.07
C ALA A 457 -16.05 22.88 29.00
N LYS A 458 -17.05 22.04 29.31
CA LYS A 458 -18.10 22.35 30.28
C LYS A 458 -17.54 22.59 31.70
N LYS A 459 -16.58 21.77 32.14
CA LYS A 459 -15.92 21.93 33.44
C LYS A 459 -15.14 23.24 33.52
N LEU A 460 -14.45 23.60 32.45
CA LEU A 460 -13.64 24.82 32.36
C LEU A 460 -14.45 26.07 31.95
N LYS A 461 -15.75 25.94 31.63
CA LYS A 461 -16.61 27.00 31.07
C LYS A 461 -16.04 27.64 29.80
N THR A 462 -15.40 26.84 28.95
CA THR A 462 -14.83 27.23 27.67
C THR A 462 -15.66 26.67 26.51
N LYS A 463 -15.39 27.17 25.29
CA LYS A 463 -15.93 26.57 24.08
C LYS A 463 -15.18 25.23 23.81
N ALA A 464 -15.91 24.20 23.45
CA ALA A 464 -15.32 22.93 23.07
C ALA A 464 -14.78 23.06 21.64
N GLU A 465 -13.47 22.98 21.47
CA GLU A 465 -12.77 23.06 20.19
C GLU A 465 -11.98 21.78 19.94
N ARG A 466 -11.66 21.49 18.68
CA ARG A 466 -10.78 20.39 18.31
C ARG A 466 -9.37 20.67 18.81
N GLU A 467 -8.71 19.64 19.26
CA GLU A 467 -7.32 19.71 19.72
C GLU A 467 -6.40 19.26 18.60
N HIS A 468 -5.45 20.10 18.22
CA HIS A 468 -4.39 19.81 17.28
C HIS A 468 -3.10 19.55 18.05
N PHE A 469 -2.44 18.44 17.76
CA PHE A 469 -1.21 18.03 18.44
C PHE A 469 -0.38 17.12 17.51
N ASN A 470 0.86 16.85 17.89
CA ASN A 470 1.65 15.83 17.21
C ASN A 470 1.64 14.55 18.03
N LEU A 471 1.45 13.42 17.37
CA LEU A 471 1.65 12.12 18.02
C LEU A 471 3.09 12.01 18.52
N PRO A 472 3.32 11.35 19.67
CA PRO A 472 4.66 11.16 20.19
C PRO A 472 5.60 10.55 19.12
N ALA A 473 6.79 11.11 19.01
CA ALA A 473 7.89 10.50 18.28
C ALA A 473 8.73 9.68 19.26
N GLY A 474 9.15 8.49 18.84
CA GLY A 474 10.07 7.68 19.62
C GLY A 474 11.49 8.26 19.59
N THR A 475 12.22 8.05 20.68
CA THR A 475 13.66 8.34 20.75
C THR A 475 14.47 7.17 20.19
N ALA A 476 15.78 7.36 20.01
CA ALA A 476 16.70 6.26 19.65
C ALA A 476 16.70 5.15 20.71
N ASP A 477 16.53 5.50 21.99
CA ASP A 477 16.49 4.53 23.09
C ASP A 477 15.19 3.69 23.07
N ASP A 478 14.08 4.27 22.57
CA ASP A 478 12.82 3.54 22.39
C ASP A 478 12.87 2.59 21.18
N ASN A 479 13.69 2.89 20.18
CA ASN A 479 13.71 2.24 18.86
C ASN A 479 15.07 1.57 18.58
N GLN A 480 15.49 0.64 19.43
CA GLN A 480 16.79 -0.03 19.31
C GLN A 480 16.74 -1.23 18.37
N ASN A 481 17.84 -1.43 17.64
CA ASN A 481 18.15 -2.66 16.91
C ASN A 481 19.57 -3.08 17.26
N ILE A 482 19.71 -4.11 18.11
CA ILE A 482 20.99 -4.63 18.58
C ILE A 482 21.20 -6.04 18.05
N THR A 483 22.22 -6.20 17.21
CA THR A 483 22.63 -7.48 16.64
C THR A 483 23.90 -7.96 17.32
N THR A 484 23.85 -9.14 17.94
CA THR A 484 25.02 -9.81 18.51
C THR A 484 25.40 -11.03 17.67
N ILE A 485 26.64 -11.11 17.21
CA ILE A 485 27.13 -12.17 16.33
C ILE A 485 28.27 -12.92 16.96
N GLN A 486 28.19 -14.25 16.94
CA GLN A 486 29.28 -15.16 17.15
C GLN A 486 29.54 -15.93 15.85
N ALA A 487 30.78 -16.00 15.42
CA ALA A 487 31.14 -16.68 14.18
C ALA A 487 32.33 -17.61 14.40
N ASP A 488 32.15 -18.88 14.04
CA ASP A 488 33.21 -19.88 13.96
C ASP A 488 33.70 -20.00 12.52
N ILE A 489 35.02 -20.06 12.34
CA ILE A 489 35.67 -20.06 11.03
C ILE A 489 36.22 -21.46 10.74
N ASP A 490 35.77 -22.04 9.63
CA ASP A 490 36.39 -23.23 9.05
C ASP A 490 36.82 -22.93 7.61
N ASN A 491 38.12 -22.69 7.41
CA ASN A 491 38.70 -22.23 6.15
C ASN A 491 38.04 -20.93 5.64
N THR A 492 37.15 -21.03 4.63
CA THR A 492 36.41 -19.90 4.07
C THR A 492 34.93 -19.93 4.44
N LEU A 493 34.47 -20.98 5.12
CA LEU A 493 33.10 -21.12 5.59
C LEU A 493 32.99 -20.52 7.00
N LEU A 494 31.93 -19.74 7.20
CA LEU A 494 31.52 -19.22 8.50
C LEU A 494 30.31 -19.96 9.02
N THR A 495 30.36 -20.39 10.29
CA THR A 495 29.17 -20.77 11.04
C THR A 495 28.79 -19.62 11.96
N VAL A 496 27.65 -18.98 11.70
CA VAL A 496 27.21 -17.78 12.39
C VAL A 496 26.07 -18.10 13.34
N SER A 497 26.16 -17.61 14.57
CA SER A 497 25.02 -17.52 15.51
C SER A 497 24.75 -16.04 15.75
N ARG A 498 23.56 -15.58 15.32
CA ARG A 498 23.15 -14.19 15.40
C ARG A 498 21.93 -14.07 16.33
N ASN A 499 22.05 -13.16 17.31
CA ASN A 499 20.95 -12.81 18.21
C ASN A 499 20.50 -11.38 17.92
N GLU A 500 19.22 -11.22 17.66
CA GLU A 500 18.57 -9.95 17.37
C GLU A 500 17.74 -9.50 18.56
N TYR A 501 17.96 -8.25 18.97
CA TYR A 501 17.18 -7.57 20.01
C TYR A 501 16.61 -6.28 19.43
N ARG A 502 15.28 -6.14 19.36
CA ARG A 502 14.61 -4.99 18.75
C ARG A 502 13.55 -4.43 19.65
N THR A 503 13.46 -3.10 19.72
CA THR A 503 12.40 -2.38 20.44
C THR A 503 11.68 -1.38 19.54
N GLY A 504 10.53 -0.91 19.99
CA GLY A 504 9.75 0.09 19.30
C GLY A 504 9.45 -0.27 17.83
N THR A 505 9.63 0.68 16.94
CA THR A 505 9.35 0.52 15.52
C THR A 505 10.31 -0.42 14.80
N GLN A 506 11.50 -0.65 15.36
CA GLN A 506 12.50 -1.55 14.78
C GLN A 506 12.05 -3.01 14.75
N LYS A 507 11.05 -3.37 15.56
CA LYS A 507 10.51 -4.73 15.60
C LYS A 507 9.42 -5.01 14.55
N GLU A 508 8.69 -3.98 14.06
CA GLU A 508 7.46 -4.14 13.25
C GLU A 508 7.63 -5.08 12.05
N TYR A 509 8.65 -4.83 11.24
CA TYR A 509 8.88 -5.58 10.01
C TYR A 509 9.15 -7.07 10.28
N MET A 510 10.12 -7.36 11.16
CA MET A 510 10.50 -8.74 11.46
C MET A 510 9.47 -9.47 12.32
N GLN A 511 8.73 -8.76 13.19
CA GLN A 511 7.58 -9.36 13.86
C GLN A 511 6.54 -9.88 12.86
N SER A 512 6.21 -9.07 11.85
CA SER A 512 5.23 -9.46 10.81
C SER A 512 5.68 -10.68 10.00
N ALA A 513 6.99 -10.82 9.77
CA ALA A 513 7.57 -11.91 8.98
C ALA A 513 7.72 -13.21 9.78
N LEU A 514 8.21 -13.14 11.01
CA LEU A 514 8.68 -14.31 11.75
C LEU A 514 7.68 -14.83 12.80
N VAL A 515 6.82 -13.97 13.37
CA VAL A 515 5.93 -14.38 14.45
C VAL A 515 4.81 -15.29 13.94
N LYS A 516 4.58 -16.40 14.64
CA LYS A 516 3.52 -17.36 14.28
C LYS A 516 2.27 -17.11 15.10
N LEU A 517 1.11 -17.31 14.46
CA LEU A 517 -0.20 -17.08 15.07
C LEU A 517 -0.40 -17.89 16.36
N GLU A 518 0.14 -19.13 16.42
CA GLU A 518 0.08 -19.97 17.61
C GLU A 518 0.81 -19.34 18.82
N ASP A 519 2.02 -18.76 18.58
CA ASP A 519 2.78 -18.09 19.63
C ASP A 519 2.07 -16.82 20.12
N VAL A 520 1.45 -16.09 19.18
CA VAL A 520 0.64 -14.90 19.49
C VAL A 520 -0.58 -15.28 20.34
N ASP A 521 -1.29 -16.35 19.96
CA ASP A 521 -2.44 -16.85 20.75
C ASP A 521 -2.01 -17.21 22.18
N ALA A 522 -0.90 -17.94 22.33
CA ALA A 522 -0.37 -18.31 23.64
C ALA A 522 0.04 -17.07 24.47
N ALA A 523 0.71 -16.09 23.84
CA ALA A 523 1.11 -14.86 24.51
C ALA A 523 -0.08 -14.00 24.95
N TYR A 524 -1.13 -13.87 24.13
CA TYR A 524 -2.35 -13.16 24.53
C TYR A 524 -3.13 -13.88 25.60
N ARG A 525 -3.21 -15.21 25.57
CA ARG A 525 -3.83 -15.97 26.67
C ARG A 525 -3.12 -15.74 28.00
N LEU A 526 -1.80 -15.71 28.00
CA LEU A 526 -1.00 -15.39 29.18
C LEU A 526 -1.25 -13.95 29.66
N LEU A 527 -1.18 -12.96 28.75
CA LEU A 527 -1.41 -11.54 29.05
C LEU A 527 -2.80 -11.28 29.63
N LEU A 528 -3.81 -11.95 29.10
CA LEU A 528 -5.22 -11.76 29.47
C LEU A 528 -5.66 -12.69 30.60
N SER A 529 -4.79 -13.61 31.07
CA SER A 529 -5.10 -14.66 32.06
C SER A 529 -6.28 -15.52 31.59
N ILE A 530 -6.24 -16.01 30.35
CA ILE A 530 -7.26 -16.84 29.72
C ILE A 530 -6.71 -18.26 29.50
N ASP A 531 -7.35 -19.26 30.09
CA ASP A 531 -6.89 -20.66 29.97
C ASP A 531 -7.22 -21.30 28.61
N LYS A 532 -8.28 -20.83 27.93
CA LYS A 532 -8.77 -21.40 26.68
C LYS A 532 -8.58 -20.46 25.50
N GLU A 533 -8.36 -21.05 24.33
CA GLU A 533 -8.43 -20.32 23.05
C GLU A 533 -9.80 -19.66 22.89
N PHE A 534 -9.85 -18.42 22.38
CA PHE A 534 -11.10 -17.73 22.13
C PHE A 534 -12.03 -18.55 21.22
N ALA A 535 -11.46 -19.20 20.20
CA ALA A 535 -12.19 -20.05 19.27
C ALA A 535 -12.89 -21.25 19.96
N GLU A 536 -12.26 -21.87 20.97
CA GLU A 536 -12.86 -22.97 21.75
C GLU A 536 -14.09 -22.53 22.52
N GLU A 537 -14.08 -21.31 23.06
CA GLU A 537 -15.23 -20.74 23.75
C GLU A 537 -16.44 -20.51 22.83
N VAL A 538 -16.20 -20.33 21.53
CA VAL A 538 -17.26 -20.08 20.53
C VAL A 538 -17.80 -21.36 19.93
N GLY A 539 -16.96 -22.41 19.77
CA GLY A 539 -17.38 -23.72 19.33
C GLY A 539 -16.31 -24.50 18.55
N LYS A 540 -16.42 -25.84 18.57
CA LYS A 540 -15.44 -26.78 18.03
C LYS A 540 -14.99 -26.47 16.59
N LYS A 541 -15.92 -26.16 15.70
CA LYS A 541 -15.59 -25.85 14.30
C LYS A 541 -14.59 -24.70 14.14
N TYR A 542 -14.74 -23.65 14.94
CA TYR A 542 -13.84 -22.49 14.90
C TYR A 542 -12.47 -22.81 15.49
N ALA A 543 -12.44 -23.68 16.52
CA ALA A 543 -11.18 -24.18 17.07
C ALA A 543 -10.41 -25.06 16.08
N ASP A 544 -11.10 -25.91 15.33
CA ASP A 544 -10.47 -26.75 14.30
C ASP A 544 -9.89 -25.90 13.15
N ASP A 545 -10.63 -24.87 12.68
CA ASP A 545 -10.15 -23.91 11.66
C ASP A 545 -8.87 -23.18 12.16
N LEU A 546 -8.84 -22.75 13.42
CA LEU A 546 -7.68 -22.06 14.01
C LEU A 546 -6.46 -22.98 14.14
N ARG A 547 -6.65 -24.22 14.62
CA ARG A 547 -5.55 -25.21 14.73
C ARG A 547 -4.94 -25.54 13.37
N GLU A 548 -5.76 -25.60 12.32
CA GLU A 548 -5.25 -25.77 10.96
C GLU A 548 -4.39 -24.57 10.52
N ALA A 549 -4.77 -23.36 10.90
CA ALA A 549 -3.95 -22.17 10.65
C ALA A 549 -2.61 -22.24 11.43
N PHE A 550 -2.62 -22.69 12.69
CA PHE A 550 -1.41 -22.91 13.48
C PHE A 550 -0.48 -23.91 12.80
N ARG A 551 -1.00 -25.08 12.39
CA ARG A 551 -0.24 -26.11 11.70
C ARG A 551 0.44 -25.56 10.44
N LYS A 552 -0.30 -24.84 9.59
CA LYS A 552 0.27 -24.23 8.37
C LYS A 552 1.35 -23.21 8.67
N GLY A 553 1.16 -22.40 9.72
CA GLY A 553 2.16 -21.43 10.15
C GLY A 553 3.46 -22.12 10.59
N ARG A 554 3.37 -23.23 11.34
CA ARG A 554 4.56 -24.01 11.75
C ARG A 554 5.27 -24.68 10.58
N GLU A 555 4.53 -25.17 9.59
CA GLU A 555 5.12 -25.74 8.38
C GLU A 555 5.93 -24.71 7.57
N GLN A 556 5.49 -23.46 7.57
CA GLN A 556 6.17 -22.35 6.88
C GLN A 556 7.36 -21.77 7.67
N GLU A 557 7.41 -21.95 8.98
CA GLU A 557 8.33 -21.26 9.89
C GLU A 557 9.82 -21.38 9.49
N LYS A 558 10.25 -22.56 9.06
CA LYS A 558 11.63 -22.78 8.61
C LYS A 558 11.99 -21.94 7.38
N GLU A 559 11.08 -21.84 6.43
CA GLU A 559 11.26 -21.05 5.21
C GLU A 559 11.27 -19.54 5.52
N ASP A 560 10.49 -19.09 6.51
CA ASP A 560 10.50 -17.69 6.93
C ASP A 560 11.85 -17.30 7.57
N TYR A 561 12.46 -18.18 8.39
CA TYR A 561 13.79 -17.92 8.92
C TYR A 561 14.90 -18.06 7.86
N LYS A 562 14.71 -18.91 6.85
CA LYS A 562 15.60 -18.97 5.69
C LYS A 562 15.51 -17.67 4.88
N TRP A 563 14.30 -17.18 4.61
CA TRP A 563 14.09 -15.88 3.98
C TRP A 563 14.77 -14.76 4.79
N GLU A 564 14.73 -14.81 6.11
CA GLU A 564 15.34 -13.79 6.97
C GLU A 564 16.87 -13.75 6.83
N ILE A 565 17.54 -14.90 6.78
CA ILE A 565 18.99 -14.93 6.55
C ILE A 565 19.36 -14.50 5.12
N ASP A 566 18.54 -14.86 4.13
CA ASP A 566 18.73 -14.44 2.74
C ASP A 566 18.50 -12.92 2.59
N PHE A 567 17.57 -12.35 3.34
CA PHE A 567 17.34 -10.90 3.39
C PHE A 567 18.60 -10.11 3.81
N TYR A 568 19.39 -10.64 4.76
CA TYR A 568 20.62 -9.96 5.21
C TYR A 568 21.85 -10.29 4.39
N HIS A 569 21.93 -11.46 3.79
CA HIS A 569 23.19 -11.98 3.21
C HIS A 569 23.06 -12.41 1.75
N GLY A 570 21.87 -12.47 1.19
CA GLY A 570 21.62 -12.90 -0.19
C GLY A 570 22.21 -14.27 -0.47
N GLU A 571 22.84 -14.42 -1.62
CA GLU A 571 23.46 -15.68 -2.08
C GLU A 571 24.62 -16.17 -1.21
N ASN A 572 25.15 -15.33 -0.31
CA ASN A 572 26.23 -15.74 0.60
C ASN A 572 25.71 -16.60 1.76
N ALA A 573 24.44 -16.51 2.12
CA ALA A 573 23.79 -17.45 3.04
C ALA A 573 23.69 -18.83 2.40
N LYS A 574 23.96 -19.91 3.18
CA LYS A 574 23.96 -21.28 2.65
C LYS A 574 22.93 -22.16 3.35
N GLU A 575 23.13 -22.53 4.57
CA GLU A 575 22.30 -23.49 5.27
C GLU A 575 21.81 -22.93 6.61
N LEU A 576 20.50 -22.97 6.84
CA LEU A 576 19.90 -22.68 8.13
C LEU A 576 20.07 -23.90 9.05
N LEU A 577 20.91 -23.75 10.09
CA LEU A 577 21.23 -24.80 11.06
C LEU A 577 20.26 -24.82 12.26
N GLY A 578 19.67 -23.67 12.60
CA GLY A 578 18.72 -23.57 13.70
C GLY A 578 18.18 -22.16 13.88
N TYR A 579 17.04 -22.07 14.57
CA TYR A 579 16.40 -20.81 14.92
C TYR A 579 15.61 -20.95 16.21
N GLN A 580 15.40 -19.83 16.90
CA GLN A 580 14.60 -19.78 18.11
C GLN A 580 14.00 -18.41 18.33
N MET A 581 12.67 -18.33 18.44
CA MET A 581 11.97 -17.18 18.96
C MET A 581 12.07 -17.17 20.48
N GLN A 582 12.65 -16.12 21.05
CA GLN A 582 12.84 -15.97 22.51
C GLN A 582 11.76 -15.06 23.13
N CYS A 583 11.43 -13.97 22.43
CA CYS A 583 10.44 -13.02 22.90
C CYS A 583 9.69 -12.37 21.72
N LEU A 584 8.37 -12.34 21.79
CA LEU A 584 7.51 -11.79 20.72
C LEU A 584 7.45 -10.25 20.71
N GLY A 585 7.79 -9.59 21.82
CA GLY A 585 7.71 -8.13 21.93
C GLY A 585 6.30 -7.55 21.91
N ASN A 586 5.26 -8.34 22.22
CA ASN A 586 3.86 -7.94 22.15
C ASN A 586 3.22 -7.71 23.53
N ARG A 587 4.02 -7.72 24.60
CA ARG A 587 3.56 -7.53 25.98
C ARG A 587 4.32 -6.41 26.67
N PRO A 588 3.68 -5.59 27.52
CA PRO A 588 4.34 -4.49 28.23
C PRO A 588 5.50 -4.93 29.15
N ASP A 589 5.40 -6.12 29.75
CA ASP A 589 6.45 -6.71 30.60
C ASP A 589 7.56 -7.41 29.80
N SER A 590 7.40 -7.51 28.49
CA SER A 590 8.34 -8.16 27.57
C SER A 590 8.21 -7.50 26.18
N ALA A 591 8.57 -6.21 26.13
CA ALA A 591 8.36 -5.36 24.97
C ALA A 591 9.38 -5.53 23.85
N ALA A 592 10.55 -6.14 24.15
CA ALA A 592 11.55 -6.40 23.15
C ALA A 592 11.20 -7.63 22.29
N PHE A 593 11.42 -7.54 21.00
CA PHE A 593 11.36 -8.65 20.06
C PHE A 593 12.75 -9.29 19.96
N ILE A 594 12.86 -10.57 20.36
CA ILE A 594 14.16 -11.24 20.48
C ILE A 594 14.09 -12.60 19.80
N TYR A 595 15.02 -12.85 18.89
CA TYR A 595 15.20 -14.16 18.25
C TYR A 595 16.66 -14.45 17.96
N ASN A 596 16.96 -15.73 17.78
CA ASN A 596 18.28 -16.23 17.39
C ASN A 596 18.17 -17.05 16.13
N VAL A 597 19.18 -16.92 15.24
CA VAL A 597 19.35 -17.76 14.05
C VAL A 597 20.79 -18.26 13.97
N ARG A 598 20.93 -19.53 13.58
CA ARG A 598 22.24 -20.15 13.34
C ARG A 598 22.29 -20.69 11.92
N TYR A 599 23.31 -20.30 11.17
CA TYR A 599 23.41 -20.61 9.75
C TYR A 599 24.89 -20.65 9.30
N THR A 600 25.11 -21.20 8.09
CA THR A 600 26.43 -21.13 7.43
C THR A 600 26.40 -20.09 6.32
N MET A 601 27.54 -19.47 6.07
CA MET A 601 27.74 -18.50 5.00
C MET A 601 29.14 -18.54 4.43
N ASP A 602 29.32 -18.15 3.17
CA ASP A 602 30.60 -18.02 2.49
C ASP A 602 30.76 -16.63 1.83
N GLY A 603 31.90 -16.45 1.11
CA GLY A 603 32.16 -15.19 0.39
C GLY A 603 32.70 -14.04 1.25
N TYR A 604 32.71 -14.15 2.56
CA TYR A 604 33.20 -13.12 3.49
C TYR A 604 34.67 -13.31 3.92
N ILE A 605 35.23 -14.47 3.69
CA ILE A 605 36.63 -14.78 3.96
C ILE A 605 37.36 -14.98 2.64
N ARG A 606 38.47 -14.27 2.47
CA ARG A 606 39.39 -14.43 1.33
C ARG A 606 40.74 -14.90 1.81
N LYS A 607 41.29 -15.90 1.14
CA LYS A 607 42.67 -16.34 1.38
C LYS A 607 43.64 -15.38 0.69
N ALA A 608 44.60 -14.86 1.47
CA ALA A 608 45.64 -13.94 0.99
C ALA A 608 47.00 -14.50 1.38
N GLY A 609 47.58 -15.39 0.54
CA GLY A 609 48.77 -16.14 0.84
C GLY A 609 48.57 -17.10 2.03
N PRO A 610 49.37 -17.01 3.09
CA PRO A 610 49.19 -17.82 4.31
C PRO A 610 48.07 -17.28 5.23
N ASN A 611 47.54 -16.08 4.96
CA ASN A 611 46.59 -15.40 5.82
C ASN A 611 45.16 -15.47 5.26
N TYR A 612 44.19 -15.23 6.14
CA TYR A 612 42.79 -15.05 5.79
C TYR A 612 42.36 -13.61 6.12
N VAL A 613 41.59 -13.00 5.22
CA VAL A 613 41.02 -11.67 5.42
C VAL A 613 39.49 -11.82 5.54
N LEU A 614 38.94 -11.42 6.69
CA LEU A 614 37.53 -11.44 7.00
C LEU A 614 36.92 -10.04 6.76
N SER A 615 35.85 -9.96 5.99
CA SER A 615 35.03 -8.74 5.83
C SER A 615 34.06 -8.61 7.01
N ALA A 616 34.53 -8.32 8.19
CA ALA A 616 33.76 -8.34 9.45
C ALA A 616 32.55 -7.40 9.43
N GLY A 617 32.65 -6.21 8.79
CA GLY A 617 31.54 -5.26 8.68
C GLY A 617 30.34 -5.78 7.92
N ARG A 618 30.49 -6.78 7.05
CA ARG A 618 29.39 -7.40 6.31
C ARG A 618 28.66 -8.51 7.08
N LEU A 619 29.17 -8.94 8.23
CA LEU A 619 28.53 -9.99 9.04
C LEU A 619 27.14 -9.57 9.57
N ILE A 620 26.89 -8.29 9.71
CA ILE A 620 25.60 -7.73 10.13
C ILE A 620 24.67 -7.36 8.95
N GLY A 621 25.01 -7.83 7.74
CA GLY A 621 24.28 -7.53 6.52
C GLY A 621 24.75 -6.24 5.83
N GLU A 622 24.09 -5.87 4.75
CA GLU A 622 24.35 -4.59 4.10
C GLU A 622 23.91 -3.46 5.02
N GLN A 623 24.85 -2.56 5.33
CA GLN A 623 24.54 -1.36 6.10
C GLN A 623 24.36 -0.18 5.17
N THR A 624 23.30 0.58 5.39
CA THR A 624 23.12 1.87 4.74
C THR A 624 24.24 2.80 5.20
N GLN A 625 25.07 3.24 4.26
CA GLN A 625 26.11 4.22 4.55
C GLN A 625 25.47 5.60 4.64
N ILE A 626 25.59 6.25 5.79
CA ILE A 626 25.15 7.64 5.95
C ILE A 626 26.24 8.56 5.40
N GLU A 627 26.02 9.17 4.26
CA GLU A 627 26.92 10.13 3.66
C GLU A 627 26.95 11.47 4.42
N GLY A 628 27.97 12.31 4.14
CA GLY A 628 28.15 13.58 4.83
C GLY A 628 26.97 14.58 4.65
N LYS A 629 26.25 14.51 3.52
CA LYS A 629 25.02 15.29 3.26
C LYS A 629 23.86 14.85 4.18
N GLU A 630 23.70 13.55 4.40
CA GLU A 630 22.64 12.96 5.23
C GLU A 630 22.87 13.23 6.71
N ARG A 631 24.14 13.21 7.17
CA ARG A 631 24.52 13.59 8.55
C ARG A 631 24.14 15.02 8.91
N LYS A 632 24.18 15.93 7.95
CA LYS A 632 23.76 17.33 8.15
C LYS A 632 22.25 17.45 8.26
N ARG A 633 21.49 16.66 7.49
CA ARG A 633 20.01 16.65 7.55
C ARG A 633 19.48 15.99 8.81
N SER A 634 20.12 14.95 9.34
CA SER A 634 19.70 14.29 10.58
C SER A 634 19.75 15.21 11.82
N ALA A 635 20.43 16.36 11.74
CA ALA A 635 20.46 17.36 12.81
C ALA A 635 19.24 18.32 12.76
N ASP A 636 18.52 18.34 11.64
CA ASP A 636 17.38 19.25 11.38
C ASP A 636 16.01 18.51 11.43
N ILE A 637 16.00 17.20 11.64
CA ILE A 637 14.81 16.34 11.80
C ILE A 637 14.64 15.95 13.26
#